data_a834c6cc8dc4c853052e5465a0f892af
#
_entry.id   a834c6cc8dc4c853052e5465a0f892af
#
_cell.length_a   1.000
_cell.length_b   1.000
_cell.length_c   1.000
_cell.angle_alpha   90.00
_cell.angle_beta   90.00
_cell.angle_gamma   90.00
#
_symmetry.space_group_name_H-M   'P 1'
#
loop_
_entity.id
_entity.type
_entity.pdbx_description
1 polymer ?
#
loop_
_entity_poly.entity_id
_entity_poly.type
_entity_poly.pdbx_seq_one_letter_code
_entity_poly.pdbx_strand_id
1 'polypeptide(L)'
;MDKLFLLDAYALIYRAYYAFIKSPRINSKGFNTSAVLGFVNTLEDVLKKETPTHIGVAFDPAGPTFRHEAYEQYKAQREETPEAIRLSVPIIKDIIRAYRIPILEMPGYEADDVIGTLATEAGRRGITTYMMTPDKDYGQLVSDNVFMYRPKYGDKEFEVMGIEQIKAKFDIQSPAQVIDMLGLMGDSSDNIPGCPGVGEKTAQKLIAQYGSIENLLSHTDELKGALKTKVETNRKMIEFSKFLATIKIDVPITLNMDELKREEPDEEELRKIFEEMEFRTLIDRVFNREKKTASAGATSMSHDKAQGSLFGDQPSLFDQPSTSPSSQASSQGNLFAEFEDENTGNGNYSNLACLENSKYDYQLIDTEEKRTELIQKLLTKETFSLDTETTGTDPITAKLVGMSFSYTENQAFYVPVPAEQNEAQKIVNEFRPVFEKAGVLKVGQNIKYDMLVLGNYGVEVCGPLFDTMVAHYVLQPELRHNMDYLAEIYLHYQTIHIEELIGPKGKGQKNMRDLPPETIYKYACEDADVTLKLKHALEKELKEQGAEKLFYEIEMPLVPVLVYMERNGVRVDTEALKQTSEHFTARMNQIEEEVHQLAGTEFNIASPKQVGEVLFDKLRIVEKAKKTKTGQYVTSEEVLESLRGKHEIVGKILEHRGLKKLLGTYIDALPLLINPATGKIHTSFNQTVTATGRLSSSNPNLQNIPIRNEDGKEIRKAFIPEDGCEFFSADYSQIELRIMAHLSGDKNMIEAFREGDDIHAATAAKVYKIAIEDVTREQRSKAKTANFGIIYGISVFGLAERMNVPRQEAKELIDGYFDTYPQIKEYMDKSIERARANGYIETIFGRKRFLPDINSRNAVVRGYAERNAINAPIQGSAADIIKVAMVKIFQRFQSESIRSKMILQVHDELNFSVVPEEKEKVQQIVMEEMEKAYPMQVPLKADCGWGNNWLEAH
;
A
#
# COMPACT_ATOMS: atom_id res chain seq x y z
N MET A 1 12.02 -1.28 43.10
CA MET A 1 10.73 -0.62 43.32
C MET A 1 9.72 -1.28 42.40
N ASP A 2 8.56 -1.60 42.91
CA ASP A 2 7.52 -2.23 42.11
C ASP A 2 6.98 -1.25 41.10
N LYS A 3 6.87 -1.74 39.86
CA LYS A 3 6.45 -0.98 38.70
C LYS A 3 5.28 -1.71 38.05
N LEU A 4 4.07 -1.18 38.21
CA LEU A 4 2.83 -1.76 37.72
C LEU A 4 2.41 -1.10 36.39
N PHE A 5 2.11 -1.91 35.38
CA PHE A 5 1.48 -1.48 34.13
C PHE A 5 0.07 -2.06 33.99
N LEU A 6 -0.91 -1.21 33.80
CA LEU A 6 -2.29 -1.56 33.50
C LEU A 6 -2.66 -1.09 32.09
N LEU A 7 -2.95 -2.04 31.19
CA LEU A 7 -3.17 -1.78 29.78
C LEU A 7 -4.68 -1.79 29.46
N ASP A 8 -5.15 -0.77 28.75
CA ASP A 8 -6.49 -0.73 28.19
C ASP A 8 -6.51 -1.48 26.85
N ALA A 9 -7.08 -2.68 26.83
CA ALA A 9 -7.01 -3.57 25.68
C ALA A 9 -7.67 -2.98 24.44
N TYR A 10 -8.95 -2.56 24.56
CA TYR A 10 -9.67 -2.09 23.37
C TYR A 10 -9.08 -0.82 22.79
N ALA A 11 -8.65 0.13 23.62
CA ALA A 11 -7.99 1.34 23.15
C ALA A 11 -6.71 1.04 22.34
N LEU A 12 -5.93 0.03 22.74
CA LEU A 12 -4.73 -0.41 22.03
C LEU A 12 -5.07 -1.23 20.78
N ILE A 13 -6.07 -2.11 20.82
CA ILE A 13 -6.54 -2.93 19.69
C ILE A 13 -7.09 -2.04 18.57
N TYR A 14 -7.96 -1.08 18.88
CA TYR A 14 -8.49 -0.14 17.90
C TYR A 14 -7.37 0.68 17.27
N ARG A 15 -6.44 1.19 18.08
CA ARG A 15 -5.28 1.91 17.56
C ARG A 15 -4.45 1.06 16.61
N ALA A 16 -4.18 -0.19 16.96
CA ALA A 16 -3.47 -1.14 16.11
C ALA A 16 -4.20 -1.37 14.79
N TYR A 17 -5.49 -1.65 14.83
CA TYR A 17 -6.31 -1.87 13.65
C TYR A 17 -6.29 -0.65 12.69
N TYR A 18 -6.55 0.55 13.22
CA TYR A 18 -6.59 1.76 12.40
C TYR A 18 -5.21 2.20 11.87
N ALA A 19 -4.12 1.80 12.51
CA ALA A 19 -2.77 2.03 11.99
C ALA A 19 -2.54 1.29 10.66
N PHE A 20 -3.15 0.13 10.47
CA PHE A 20 -3.06 -0.69 9.27
C PHE A 20 -4.26 -0.59 8.33
N ILE A 21 -5.21 0.32 8.56
CA ILE A 21 -6.47 0.36 7.80
C ILE A 21 -6.27 0.58 6.29
N LYS A 22 -5.21 1.27 5.88
CA LYS A 22 -4.87 1.51 4.48
C LYS A 22 -4.10 0.35 3.83
N SER A 23 -3.48 -0.50 4.63
CA SER A 23 -2.71 -1.66 4.19
C SER A 23 -2.85 -2.78 5.24
N PRO A 24 -4.01 -3.45 5.26
CA PRO A 24 -4.29 -4.47 6.25
C PRO A 24 -3.33 -5.67 6.09
N ARG A 25 -2.93 -6.25 7.20
CA ARG A 25 -2.13 -7.48 7.23
C ARG A 25 -3.08 -8.66 7.21
N ILE A 26 -3.08 -9.39 6.11
CA ILE A 26 -3.95 -10.53 5.91
C ILE A 26 -3.06 -11.78 5.82
N ASN A 27 -3.37 -12.82 6.58
CA ASN A 27 -2.65 -14.08 6.49
C ASN A 27 -3.16 -14.94 5.33
N SER A 28 -2.49 -16.07 5.04
CA SER A 28 -2.85 -16.98 3.93
C SER A 28 -4.27 -17.54 4.01
N LYS A 29 -4.87 -17.55 5.21
CA LYS A 29 -6.26 -17.98 5.44
C LYS A 29 -7.29 -16.86 5.24
N GLY A 30 -6.86 -15.67 4.76
CA GLY A 30 -7.74 -14.52 4.55
C GLY A 30 -8.11 -13.76 5.84
N PHE A 31 -7.48 -14.07 6.98
CA PHE A 31 -7.74 -13.42 8.25
C PHE A 31 -6.95 -12.12 8.38
N ASN A 32 -7.62 -11.01 8.74
CA ASN A 32 -6.96 -9.74 8.98
C ASN A 32 -6.26 -9.72 10.35
N THR A 33 -4.96 -9.92 10.34
CA THR A 33 -4.11 -10.01 11.53
C THR A 33 -3.64 -8.67 12.07
N SER A 34 -4.00 -7.54 11.45
CA SER A 34 -3.49 -6.19 11.76
C SER A 34 -3.65 -5.80 13.22
N ALA A 35 -4.84 -6.06 13.79
CA ALA A 35 -5.14 -5.72 15.19
C ALA A 35 -4.29 -6.56 16.15
N VAL A 36 -4.14 -7.86 15.87
CA VAL A 36 -3.33 -8.78 16.69
C VAL A 36 -1.86 -8.38 16.63
N LEU A 37 -1.33 -8.19 15.43
CA LEU A 37 0.08 -7.82 15.22
C LEU A 37 0.43 -6.51 15.92
N GLY A 38 -0.40 -5.47 15.74
CA GLY A 38 -0.13 -4.17 16.34
C GLY A 38 -0.26 -4.17 17.86
N PHE A 39 -1.22 -4.93 18.42
CA PHE A 39 -1.35 -5.12 19.87
C PHE A 39 -0.11 -5.83 20.46
N VAL A 40 0.31 -6.95 19.86
CA VAL A 40 1.48 -7.70 20.34
C VAL A 40 2.75 -6.89 20.23
N ASN A 41 2.95 -6.14 19.15
CA ASN A 41 4.10 -5.23 19.02
C ASN A 41 4.13 -4.20 20.16
N THR A 42 2.98 -3.64 20.49
CA THR A 42 2.86 -2.67 21.59
C THR A 42 3.13 -3.31 22.95
N LEU A 43 2.61 -4.52 23.19
CA LEU A 43 2.88 -5.28 24.41
C LEU A 43 4.36 -5.60 24.56
N GLU A 44 4.99 -6.13 23.49
CA GLU A 44 6.42 -6.44 23.46
C GLU A 44 7.29 -5.21 23.73
N ASP A 45 6.92 -4.07 23.15
CA ASP A 45 7.63 -2.81 23.40
C ASP A 45 7.60 -2.41 24.87
N VAL A 46 6.45 -2.56 25.54
CA VAL A 46 6.33 -2.30 26.97
C VAL A 46 7.16 -3.27 27.80
N LEU A 47 7.05 -4.56 27.52
CA LEU A 47 7.78 -5.61 28.23
C LEU A 47 9.30 -5.42 28.11
N LYS A 48 9.76 -4.89 26.98
CA LYS A 48 11.19 -4.68 26.67
C LYS A 48 11.76 -3.39 27.22
N LYS A 49 11.08 -2.27 26.93
CA LYS A 49 11.60 -0.93 27.21
C LYS A 49 11.37 -0.55 28.67
N GLU A 50 10.19 -0.87 29.18
CA GLU A 50 9.75 -0.46 30.51
C GLU A 50 10.04 -1.49 31.59
N THR A 51 10.25 -2.76 31.22
CA THR A 51 10.56 -3.86 32.13
C THR A 51 9.68 -3.87 33.41
N PRO A 52 8.33 -3.92 33.22
CA PRO A 52 7.42 -3.89 34.38
C PRO A 52 7.65 -5.08 35.31
N THR A 53 7.55 -4.87 36.61
CA THR A 53 7.56 -5.96 37.61
C THR A 53 6.19 -6.60 37.74
N HIS A 54 5.13 -5.81 37.47
CA HIS A 54 3.73 -6.23 37.52
C HIS A 54 2.99 -5.68 36.31
N ILE A 55 2.06 -6.47 35.76
CA ILE A 55 1.32 -6.10 34.56
C ILE A 55 -0.05 -6.76 34.53
N GLY A 56 -1.06 -6.04 34.03
CA GLY A 56 -2.41 -6.56 33.78
C GLY A 56 -3.03 -5.88 32.58
N VAL A 57 -3.93 -6.59 31.87
CA VAL A 57 -4.63 -6.09 30.68
C VAL A 57 -6.12 -6.09 30.95
N ALA A 58 -6.75 -4.92 30.92
CA ALA A 58 -8.18 -4.77 31.19
C ALA A 58 -8.98 -4.77 29.87
N PHE A 59 -10.12 -5.48 29.88
CA PHE A 59 -11.09 -5.54 28.81
C PHE A 59 -12.45 -5.04 29.28
N ASP A 60 -13.18 -4.39 28.36
CA ASP A 60 -14.60 -4.14 28.58
C ASP A 60 -15.37 -5.46 28.56
N PRO A 61 -16.32 -5.68 29.49
CA PRO A 61 -17.11 -6.91 29.53
C PRO A 61 -18.12 -6.96 28.38
N ALA A 62 -18.58 -8.17 28.10
CA ALA A 62 -19.72 -8.35 27.20
C ALA A 62 -21.01 -7.92 27.91
N GLY A 63 -21.69 -6.88 27.44
CA GLY A 63 -22.98 -6.44 27.97
C GLY A 63 -23.00 -4.98 28.44
N PRO A 64 -24.17 -4.50 28.90
CA PRO A 64 -24.32 -3.14 29.35
C PRO A 64 -23.57 -2.90 30.68
N THR A 65 -23.06 -1.67 30.84
CA THR A 65 -22.43 -1.21 32.06
C THR A 65 -23.40 -0.29 32.83
N PHE A 66 -23.10 0.08 34.07
CA PHE A 66 -23.93 0.98 34.89
C PHE A 66 -24.20 2.32 34.21
N ARG A 67 -23.30 2.77 33.29
CA ARG A 67 -23.53 4.01 32.51
C ARG A 67 -24.58 3.80 31.44
N HIS A 68 -24.63 2.63 30.80
CA HIS A 68 -25.72 2.28 29.86
C HIS A 68 -27.07 2.15 30.56
N GLU A 69 -27.11 1.62 31.80
CA GLU A 69 -28.31 1.55 32.61
C GLU A 69 -28.82 2.93 33.01
N ALA A 70 -27.88 3.85 33.33
CA ALA A 70 -28.21 5.23 33.67
C ALA A 70 -28.60 6.10 32.49
N TYR A 71 -28.07 5.81 31.29
CA TYR A 71 -28.26 6.59 30.08
C TYR A 71 -28.23 5.69 28.83
N GLU A 72 -29.40 5.36 28.32
CA GLU A 72 -29.58 4.49 27.15
C GLU A 72 -28.83 4.97 25.91
N GLN A 73 -28.61 6.29 25.79
CA GLN A 73 -27.90 6.89 24.68
C GLN A 73 -26.36 6.94 24.87
N TYR A 74 -25.84 6.45 26.01
CA TYR A 74 -24.41 6.40 26.27
C TYR A 74 -23.72 5.53 25.20
N LYS A 75 -22.72 6.08 24.55
CA LYS A 75 -21.98 5.43 23.43
C LYS A 75 -22.86 4.95 22.24
N ALA A 76 -24.15 5.34 22.18
CA ALA A 76 -25.06 4.89 21.12
C ALA A 76 -24.67 5.37 19.71
N GLN A 77 -23.82 6.39 19.60
CA GLN A 77 -23.28 6.87 18.33
C GLN A 77 -22.00 6.14 17.90
N ARG A 78 -21.44 5.28 18.75
CA ARG A 78 -20.28 4.49 18.36
C ARG A 78 -20.70 3.47 17.30
N GLU A 79 -19.96 3.43 16.22
CA GLU A 79 -20.10 2.37 15.23
C GLU A 79 -19.87 1.01 15.87
N GLU A 80 -20.54 -0.02 15.39
CA GLU A 80 -20.27 -1.39 15.85
C GLU A 80 -18.80 -1.74 15.65
N THR A 81 -18.24 -2.50 16.59
CA THR A 81 -16.85 -2.98 16.53
C THR A 81 -16.58 -3.68 15.20
N PRO A 82 -15.59 -3.24 14.42
CA PRO A 82 -15.21 -3.89 13.17
C PRO A 82 -15.04 -5.40 13.33
N GLU A 83 -15.52 -6.15 12.35
CA GLU A 83 -15.47 -7.61 12.41
C GLU A 83 -14.05 -8.15 12.63
N ALA A 84 -13.06 -7.55 11.96
CA ALA A 84 -11.67 -7.90 12.14
C ALA A 84 -11.18 -7.72 13.59
N ILE A 85 -11.64 -6.68 14.29
CA ILE A 85 -11.36 -6.50 15.71
C ILE A 85 -12.08 -7.58 16.54
N ARG A 86 -13.37 -7.80 16.28
CA ARG A 86 -14.18 -8.79 17.00
C ARG A 86 -13.56 -10.18 16.91
N LEU A 87 -13.10 -10.57 15.73
CA LEU A 87 -12.42 -11.86 15.50
C LEU A 87 -11.01 -11.91 16.11
N SER A 88 -10.33 -10.77 16.24
CA SER A 88 -8.99 -10.66 16.82
C SER A 88 -9.00 -10.74 18.36
N VAL A 89 -10.05 -10.30 19.04
CA VAL A 89 -10.11 -10.25 20.51
C VAL A 89 -9.89 -11.62 21.18
N PRO A 90 -10.51 -12.73 20.76
CA PRO A 90 -10.22 -14.05 21.34
C PRO A 90 -8.75 -14.43 21.21
N ILE A 91 -8.15 -14.22 20.05
CA ILE A 91 -6.74 -14.53 19.76
C ILE A 91 -5.82 -13.67 20.64
N ILE A 92 -6.12 -12.38 20.78
CA ILE A 92 -5.37 -11.48 21.67
C ILE A 92 -5.47 -11.93 23.13
N LYS A 93 -6.65 -12.37 23.58
CA LYS A 93 -6.82 -12.92 24.93
C LYS A 93 -5.99 -14.20 25.11
N ASP A 94 -5.91 -15.08 24.13
CA ASP A 94 -5.08 -16.29 24.17
C ASP A 94 -3.58 -15.94 24.20
N ILE A 95 -3.15 -14.96 23.44
CA ILE A 95 -1.77 -14.45 23.48
C ILE A 95 -1.46 -13.88 24.87
N ILE A 96 -2.34 -13.08 25.46
CA ILE A 96 -2.16 -12.51 26.81
C ILE A 96 -2.02 -13.62 27.85
N ARG A 97 -2.85 -14.68 27.76
CA ARG A 97 -2.75 -15.87 28.64
C ARG A 97 -1.42 -16.61 28.46
N ALA A 98 -0.96 -16.76 27.21
CA ALA A 98 0.34 -17.36 26.92
C ALA A 98 1.51 -16.52 27.43
N TYR A 99 1.37 -15.18 27.50
CA TYR A 99 2.32 -14.31 28.23
C TYR A 99 2.19 -14.42 29.76
N ARG A 100 1.24 -15.23 30.28
CA ARG A 100 0.89 -15.34 31.69
C ARG A 100 0.56 -13.99 32.33
N ILE A 101 -0.09 -13.12 31.57
CA ILE A 101 -0.55 -11.82 32.03
C ILE A 101 -2.03 -11.92 32.41
N PRO A 102 -2.44 -11.47 33.58
CA PRO A 102 -3.84 -11.48 34.00
C PRO A 102 -4.72 -10.61 33.11
N ILE A 103 -5.87 -11.18 32.71
CA ILE A 103 -6.95 -10.47 32.05
C ILE A 103 -7.90 -9.95 33.11
N LEU A 104 -8.08 -8.63 33.14
CA LEU A 104 -8.91 -7.94 34.12
C LEU A 104 -10.24 -7.56 33.46
N GLU A 105 -11.33 -8.21 33.87
CA GLU A 105 -12.66 -7.98 33.28
C GLU A 105 -13.70 -8.10 34.40
N MET A 106 -14.55 -7.08 34.57
CA MET A 106 -15.58 -7.05 35.61
C MET A 106 -16.95 -6.74 34.99
N PRO A 107 -17.92 -7.66 35.09
CA PRO A 107 -19.27 -7.43 34.58
C PRO A 107 -19.92 -6.17 35.16
N GLY A 108 -20.51 -5.34 34.28
CA GLY A 108 -21.20 -4.10 34.67
C GLY A 108 -20.28 -2.86 34.80
N TYR A 109 -18.94 -3.01 34.65
CA TYR A 109 -17.97 -1.93 34.67
C TYR A 109 -17.10 -1.92 33.43
N GLU A 110 -16.68 -0.77 32.99
CA GLU A 110 -15.79 -0.60 31.84
C GLU A 110 -14.31 -0.82 32.24
N ALA A 111 -13.43 -1.07 31.26
CA ALA A 111 -12.00 -1.27 31.50
C ALA A 111 -11.36 -0.08 32.22
N ASP A 112 -11.84 1.14 31.95
CA ASP A 112 -11.39 2.37 32.61
C ASP A 112 -11.70 2.38 34.10
N ASP A 113 -12.88 1.88 34.53
CA ASP A 113 -13.28 1.76 35.92
C ASP A 113 -12.41 0.73 36.67
N VAL A 114 -12.14 -0.40 36.02
CA VAL A 114 -11.28 -1.47 36.55
C VAL A 114 -9.85 -0.95 36.74
N ILE A 115 -9.28 -0.34 35.71
CA ILE A 115 -7.93 0.26 35.75
C ILE A 115 -7.90 1.39 36.79
N GLY A 116 -8.91 2.26 36.81
CA GLY A 116 -9.00 3.37 37.75
C GLY A 116 -9.00 2.93 39.20
N THR A 117 -9.76 1.87 39.51
CA THR A 117 -9.80 1.28 40.86
C THR A 117 -8.44 0.72 41.28
N LEU A 118 -7.85 -0.12 40.44
CA LEU A 118 -6.56 -0.77 40.72
C LEU A 118 -5.40 0.23 40.76
N ALA A 119 -5.36 1.18 39.82
CA ALA A 119 -4.32 2.22 39.80
C ALA A 119 -4.38 3.14 41.04
N THR A 120 -5.60 3.55 41.45
CA THR A 120 -5.79 4.39 42.64
C THR A 120 -5.35 3.65 43.89
N GLU A 121 -5.71 2.38 44.04
CA GLU A 121 -5.29 1.57 45.18
C GLU A 121 -3.78 1.31 45.19
N ALA A 122 -3.18 1.02 44.04
CA ALA A 122 -1.72 0.85 43.89
C ALA A 122 -0.97 2.15 44.25
N GLY A 123 -1.46 3.30 43.78
CA GLY A 123 -0.90 4.61 44.10
C GLY A 123 -0.97 4.93 45.57
N ARG A 124 -2.07 4.59 46.27
CA ARG A 124 -2.18 4.73 47.74
C ARG A 124 -1.19 3.86 48.52
N ARG A 125 -0.84 2.68 47.94
CA ARG A 125 0.20 1.79 48.50
C ARG A 125 1.62 2.24 48.16
N GLY A 126 1.79 3.34 47.44
CA GLY A 126 3.09 3.88 47.02
C GLY A 126 3.75 3.12 45.84
N ILE A 127 2.96 2.33 45.11
CA ILE A 127 3.43 1.58 43.94
C ILE A 127 3.39 2.50 42.71
N THR A 128 4.52 2.60 42.00
CA THR A 128 4.58 3.36 40.75
C THR A 128 3.76 2.66 39.68
N THR A 129 2.65 3.28 39.27
CA THR A 129 1.66 2.69 38.37
C THR A 129 1.54 3.48 37.08
N TYR A 130 1.55 2.77 35.95
CA TYR A 130 1.36 3.33 34.62
C TYR A 130 0.07 2.79 33.99
N MET A 131 -0.84 3.69 33.65
CA MET A 131 -2.06 3.40 32.91
C MET A 131 -1.77 3.57 31.42
N MET A 132 -1.72 2.48 30.66
CA MET A 132 -1.38 2.50 29.24
C MET A 132 -2.64 2.60 28.39
N THR A 133 -2.94 3.82 28.00
CA THR A 133 -4.10 4.15 27.17
C THR A 133 -3.90 5.47 26.41
N PRO A 134 -4.41 5.62 25.18
CA PRO A 134 -4.50 6.92 24.49
C PRO A 134 -5.64 7.81 25.01
N ASP A 135 -6.57 7.26 25.80
CA ASP A 135 -7.77 7.97 26.26
C ASP A 135 -7.44 9.08 27.24
N LYS A 136 -7.94 10.28 26.92
CA LYS A 136 -7.70 11.51 27.68
C LYS A 136 -8.37 11.50 29.06
N ASP A 137 -9.43 10.68 29.21
CA ASP A 137 -10.28 10.69 30.42
C ASP A 137 -9.55 10.11 31.64
N TYR A 138 -8.58 9.22 31.39
CA TYR A 138 -7.67 8.74 32.43
C TYR A 138 -6.82 9.83 33.10
N GLY A 139 -6.77 11.01 32.52
CA GLY A 139 -6.10 12.17 33.11
C GLY A 139 -6.61 12.51 34.54
N GLN A 140 -7.89 12.19 34.81
CA GLN A 140 -8.51 12.40 36.14
C GLN A 140 -7.90 11.56 37.25
N LEU A 141 -7.22 10.46 36.92
CA LEU A 141 -6.65 9.49 37.88
C LEU A 141 -5.17 9.73 38.18
N VAL A 142 -4.53 10.67 37.47
CA VAL A 142 -3.10 10.94 37.62
C VAL A 142 -2.80 11.54 39.00
N SER A 143 -1.80 10.96 39.67
CA SER A 143 -1.36 11.38 41.03
C SER A 143 0.17 11.23 41.13
N ASP A 144 0.73 11.40 42.35
CA ASP A 144 2.17 11.32 42.61
C ASP A 144 2.79 9.96 42.20
N ASN A 145 2.00 8.87 42.30
CA ASN A 145 2.45 7.51 42.00
C ASN A 145 1.70 6.89 40.81
N VAL A 146 0.75 7.60 40.17
CA VAL A 146 -0.07 7.10 39.06
C VAL A 146 0.10 8.00 37.84
N PHE A 147 0.55 7.43 36.76
CA PHE A 147 0.91 8.12 35.51
C PHE A 147 0.12 7.57 34.32
N MET A 148 -0.21 8.41 33.33
CA MET A 148 -0.62 7.92 32.03
C MET A 148 0.61 7.61 31.21
N TYR A 149 0.61 6.45 30.53
CA TYR A 149 1.59 6.04 29.57
C TYR A 149 0.91 5.93 28.20
N ARG A 150 1.14 6.89 27.33
CA ARG A 150 0.41 6.97 26.08
C ARG A 150 1.32 7.04 24.85
N PRO A 151 0.89 6.51 23.72
CA PRO A 151 1.62 6.68 22.47
C PRO A 151 1.69 8.16 22.05
N LYS A 152 2.88 8.63 21.72
CA LYS A 152 3.07 9.97 21.16
C LYS A 152 2.56 9.97 19.71
N TYR A 153 1.79 11.00 19.37
CA TYR A 153 1.16 11.06 18.06
C TYR A 153 2.19 11.38 16.96
N GLY A 154 2.29 10.49 15.92
CA GLY A 154 3.24 10.69 14.81
C GLY A 154 4.67 10.22 15.10
N ASP A 155 4.93 9.64 16.25
CA ASP A 155 6.23 9.14 16.68
C ASP A 155 6.10 7.69 17.17
N LYS A 156 7.19 6.91 17.08
CA LYS A 156 7.25 5.54 17.64
C LYS A 156 7.43 5.54 19.17
N GLU A 157 7.55 6.70 19.78
CA GLU A 157 7.78 6.85 21.22
C GLU A 157 6.50 6.94 22.04
N PHE A 158 6.60 6.55 23.29
CA PHE A 158 5.57 6.77 24.29
C PHE A 158 5.95 7.96 25.18
N GLU A 159 4.94 8.66 25.68
CA GLU A 159 5.13 9.74 26.64
C GLU A 159 4.50 9.39 27.98
N VAL A 160 5.18 9.76 29.05
CA VAL A 160 4.66 9.65 30.42
C VAL A 160 4.02 10.99 30.79
N MET A 161 2.75 10.96 31.17
CA MET A 161 2.04 12.15 31.65
C MET A 161 1.77 12.05 33.13
N GLY A 162 2.42 12.88 33.89
CA GLY A 162 2.19 13.12 35.30
C GLY A 162 1.32 14.36 35.57
N ILE A 163 1.24 14.79 36.82
CA ILE A 163 0.38 15.91 37.27
C ILE A 163 0.60 17.17 36.43
N GLU A 164 1.87 17.59 36.24
CA GLU A 164 2.19 18.86 35.56
C GLU A 164 1.83 18.79 34.04
N GLN A 165 2.01 17.63 33.39
CA GLN A 165 1.65 17.45 31.99
C GLN A 165 0.12 17.46 31.79
N ILE A 166 -0.65 16.87 32.71
CA ILE A 166 -2.12 16.92 32.68
C ILE A 166 -2.61 18.34 32.91
N LYS A 167 -2.07 19.04 33.91
CA LYS A 167 -2.41 20.44 34.19
C LYS A 167 -2.16 21.32 32.97
N ALA A 168 -1.01 21.19 32.34
CA ALA A 168 -0.66 21.95 31.15
C ALA A 168 -1.54 21.62 29.93
N LYS A 169 -1.91 20.34 29.76
CA LYS A 169 -2.73 19.89 28.64
C LYS A 169 -4.16 20.42 28.67
N PHE A 170 -4.78 20.44 29.85
CA PHE A 170 -6.18 20.84 30.00
C PHE A 170 -6.33 22.29 30.52
N ASP A 171 -5.23 22.98 30.83
CA ASP A 171 -5.20 24.31 31.43
C ASP A 171 -5.99 24.36 32.76
N ILE A 172 -5.68 23.41 33.63
CA ILE A 172 -6.34 23.18 34.93
C ILE A 172 -5.34 23.21 36.09
N GLN A 173 -5.83 23.32 37.34
CA GLN A 173 -5.00 23.40 38.50
C GLN A 173 -4.68 22.05 39.16
N SER A 174 -5.55 21.05 38.92
CA SER A 174 -5.34 19.69 39.41
C SER A 174 -5.91 18.64 38.45
N PRO A 175 -5.37 17.42 38.40
CA PRO A 175 -5.89 16.34 37.58
C PRO A 175 -7.38 16.02 37.79
N ALA A 176 -7.87 16.13 39.04
CA ALA A 176 -9.26 15.89 39.37
C ALA A 176 -10.26 16.80 38.62
N GLN A 177 -9.81 17.99 38.17
CA GLN A 177 -10.63 18.90 37.39
C GLN A 177 -10.89 18.46 35.95
N VAL A 178 -10.24 17.39 35.45
CA VAL A 178 -10.57 16.77 34.15
C VAL A 178 -12.03 16.34 34.13
N ILE A 179 -12.55 15.80 35.21
CA ILE A 179 -13.97 15.42 35.38
C ILE A 179 -14.89 16.62 35.17
N ASP A 180 -14.54 17.73 35.79
CA ASP A 180 -15.35 18.97 35.71
C ASP A 180 -15.31 19.58 34.30
N MET A 181 -14.16 19.50 33.65
CA MET A 181 -14.01 19.90 32.25
C MET A 181 -14.93 19.08 31.34
N LEU A 182 -14.88 17.75 31.44
CA LEU A 182 -15.69 16.82 30.64
C LEU A 182 -17.17 16.97 30.95
N GLY A 183 -17.54 17.14 32.22
CA GLY A 183 -18.91 17.39 32.64
C GLY A 183 -19.52 18.66 32.03
N LEU A 184 -18.73 19.74 31.87
CA LEU A 184 -19.16 20.98 31.27
C LEU A 184 -19.19 20.93 29.74
N MET A 185 -18.11 20.46 29.09
CA MET A 185 -18.01 20.48 27.63
C MET A 185 -18.69 19.29 26.96
N GLY A 186 -18.96 18.22 27.71
CA GLY A 186 -19.42 16.94 27.17
C GLY A 186 -18.32 16.16 26.44
N ASP A 187 -18.66 14.96 25.98
CA ASP A 187 -17.85 14.18 25.08
C ASP A 187 -18.68 13.57 23.97
N SER A 188 -18.42 13.99 22.73
CA SER A 188 -19.11 13.48 21.55
C SER A 188 -18.77 12.03 21.24
N SER A 189 -17.60 11.52 21.67
CA SER A 189 -17.18 10.13 21.45
C SER A 189 -18.03 9.15 22.27
N ASP A 190 -18.42 9.57 23.49
CA ASP A 190 -19.21 8.77 24.43
C ASP A 190 -20.65 9.23 24.53
N ASN A 191 -21.02 10.21 23.70
CA ASN A 191 -22.36 10.82 23.70
C ASN A 191 -22.73 11.44 25.07
N ILE A 192 -21.73 12.02 25.75
CA ILE A 192 -21.94 12.76 27.00
C ILE A 192 -22.36 14.18 26.64
N PRO A 193 -23.56 14.63 27.06
CA PRO A 193 -24.17 15.84 26.52
C PRO A 193 -23.47 17.15 26.92
N GLY A 194 -22.89 17.23 28.11
CA GLY A 194 -22.31 18.45 28.63
C GLY A 194 -23.34 19.60 28.82
N CYS A 195 -22.86 20.84 28.88
CA CYS A 195 -23.68 22.04 28.83
C CYS A 195 -23.79 22.54 27.38
N PRO A 196 -24.97 22.57 26.74
CA PRO A 196 -25.12 22.99 25.35
C PRO A 196 -24.56 24.38 25.07
N GLY A 197 -23.58 24.42 24.14
CA GLY A 197 -22.89 25.64 23.74
C GLY A 197 -21.79 26.11 24.69
N VAL A 198 -21.33 25.23 25.57
CA VAL A 198 -20.09 25.37 26.35
C VAL A 198 -19.05 24.42 25.74
N GLY A 199 -18.08 24.94 25.04
CA GLY A 199 -16.94 24.17 24.50
C GLY A 199 -15.71 24.27 25.42
N GLU A 200 -14.65 23.57 25.05
CA GLU A 200 -13.41 23.44 25.81
C GLU A 200 -12.90 24.75 26.41
N LYS A 201 -12.73 25.80 25.60
CA LYS A 201 -12.20 27.11 26.06
C LYS A 201 -13.10 27.80 27.09
N THR A 202 -14.41 27.56 27.00
CA THR A 202 -15.35 28.14 27.95
C THR A 202 -15.34 27.33 29.25
N ALA A 203 -15.28 26.00 29.15
CA ALA A 203 -15.15 25.14 30.31
C ALA A 203 -13.84 25.42 31.08
N GLN A 204 -12.71 25.57 30.35
CA GLN A 204 -11.42 25.97 30.98
C GLN A 204 -11.52 27.23 31.80
N LYS A 205 -12.14 28.29 31.24
CA LYS A 205 -12.33 29.55 31.96
C LYS A 205 -13.19 29.41 33.23
N LEU A 206 -14.27 28.62 33.10
CA LEU A 206 -15.18 28.40 34.23
C LEU A 206 -14.50 27.58 35.32
N ILE A 207 -13.77 26.51 34.97
CA ILE A 207 -13.07 25.70 35.95
C ILE A 207 -11.87 26.46 36.57
N ALA A 208 -11.15 27.25 35.79
CA ALA A 208 -10.10 28.12 36.35
C ALA A 208 -10.65 29.13 37.34
N GLN A 209 -11.87 29.65 37.15
CA GLN A 209 -12.51 30.65 38.02
C GLN A 209 -13.15 30.03 39.27
N TYR A 210 -13.89 28.92 39.09
CA TYR A 210 -14.74 28.34 40.13
C TYR A 210 -14.15 27.05 40.74
N GLY A 211 -13.15 26.45 40.11
CA GLY A 211 -12.47 25.25 40.63
C GLY A 211 -13.21 23.93 40.37
N SER A 212 -14.55 23.93 40.49
CA SER A 212 -15.37 22.74 40.23
C SER A 212 -16.78 23.10 39.72
N ILE A 213 -17.49 22.12 39.16
CA ILE A 213 -18.89 22.26 38.74
C ILE A 213 -19.79 22.63 39.93
N GLU A 214 -19.63 22.02 41.09
CA GLU A 214 -20.45 22.30 42.26
C GLU A 214 -20.32 23.75 42.68
N ASN A 215 -19.09 24.27 42.71
CA ASN A 215 -18.84 25.67 43.04
C ASN A 215 -19.40 26.62 41.97
N LEU A 216 -19.23 26.30 40.70
CA LEU A 216 -19.80 27.04 39.58
C LEU A 216 -21.35 27.12 39.71
N LEU A 217 -22.00 25.98 39.98
CA LEU A 217 -23.45 25.89 40.11
C LEU A 217 -24.00 26.60 41.37
N SER A 218 -23.19 26.83 42.38
CA SER A 218 -23.57 27.63 43.57
C SER A 218 -23.34 29.12 43.38
N HIS A 219 -22.61 29.55 42.36
CA HIS A 219 -22.29 30.96 42.09
C HIS A 219 -22.77 31.39 40.68
N THR A 220 -23.87 30.84 40.19
CA THR A 220 -24.42 31.17 38.83
C THR A 220 -24.87 32.63 38.74
N ASP A 221 -25.13 33.29 39.83
CA ASP A 221 -25.45 34.71 39.91
C ASP A 221 -24.32 35.64 39.46
N GLU A 222 -23.08 35.17 39.54
CA GLU A 222 -21.92 35.89 39.04
C GLU A 222 -21.75 35.83 37.52
N LEU A 223 -22.41 34.85 36.86
CA LEU A 223 -22.39 34.70 35.42
C LEU A 223 -23.27 35.75 34.74
N LYS A 224 -22.94 36.17 33.53
CA LYS A 224 -23.62 37.19 32.76
C LYS A 224 -24.17 36.67 31.46
N GLY A 225 -25.34 37.27 31.07
CA GLY A 225 -25.92 37.06 29.70
C GLY A 225 -26.27 35.60 29.41
N ALA A 226 -26.09 35.20 28.15
CA ALA A 226 -26.47 33.89 27.67
C ALA A 226 -25.77 32.71 28.37
N LEU A 227 -24.56 32.93 28.95
CA LEU A 227 -23.84 31.89 29.66
C LEU A 227 -24.52 31.55 30.97
N LYS A 228 -25.01 32.55 31.71
CA LYS A 228 -25.81 32.37 32.96
C LYS A 228 -27.02 31.49 32.66
N THR A 229 -27.84 31.88 31.68
CA THR A 229 -29.04 31.13 31.32
C THR A 229 -28.70 29.69 30.93
N LYS A 230 -27.65 29.47 30.12
CA LYS A 230 -27.22 28.12 29.72
C LYS A 230 -26.86 27.23 30.90
N VAL A 231 -26.08 27.73 31.82
CA VAL A 231 -25.60 26.94 32.99
C VAL A 231 -26.80 26.68 33.94
N GLU A 232 -27.61 27.66 34.23
CA GLU A 232 -28.79 27.51 35.11
C GLU A 232 -29.83 26.54 34.55
N THR A 233 -30.15 26.68 33.24
CA THR A 233 -31.15 25.83 32.58
C THR A 233 -30.68 24.37 32.48
N ASN A 234 -29.38 24.15 32.33
CA ASN A 234 -28.83 22.81 32.07
C ASN A 234 -28.14 22.21 33.33
N ARG A 235 -28.45 22.73 34.53
CA ARG A 235 -27.80 22.29 35.77
C ARG A 235 -27.79 20.78 35.95
N LYS A 236 -28.97 20.14 35.86
CA LYS A 236 -29.10 18.68 35.98
C LYS A 236 -28.31 17.93 34.90
N MET A 237 -28.28 18.47 33.70
CA MET A 237 -27.52 17.86 32.59
C MET A 237 -26.02 17.94 32.81
N ILE A 238 -25.52 19.04 33.37
CA ILE A 238 -24.11 19.22 33.73
C ILE A 238 -23.69 18.23 34.84
N GLU A 239 -24.51 18.14 35.91
CA GLU A 239 -24.30 17.19 37.02
C GLU A 239 -24.32 15.73 36.49
N PHE A 240 -25.26 15.41 35.61
CA PHE A 240 -25.37 14.09 34.99
C PHE A 240 -24.20 13.79 34.04
N SER A 241 -23.77 14.76 33.26
CA SER A 241 -22.57 14.62 32.41
C SER A 241 -21.30 14.42 33.19
N LYS A 242 -21.15 15.10 34.33
CA LYS A 242 -20.05 14.84 35.29
C LYS A 242 -20.10 13.40 35.80
N PHE A 243 -21.27 12.88 36.19
CA PHE A 243 -21.44 11.48 36.59
C PHE A 243 -21.02 10.51 35.49
N LEU A 244 -21.41 10.72 34.25
CA LEU A 244 -21.06 9.86 33.13
C LEU A 244 -19.54 9.90 32.82
N ALA A 245 -18.90 11.06 32.92
CA ALA A 245 -17.47 11.26 32.67
C ALA A 245 -16.56 10.78 33.81
N THR A 246 -17.13 10.48 34.99
CA THR A 246 -16.35 10.06 36.17
C THR A 246 -16.00 8.58 36.04
N ILE A 247 -14.71 8.27 36.06
CA ILE A 247 -14.20 6.91 36.17
C ILE A 247 -14.41 6.41 37.58
N LYS A 248 -15.07 5.27 37.77
CA LYS A 248 -15.27 4.66 39.08
C LYS A 248 -13.97 4.09 39.63
N ILE A 249 -13.71 4.35 40.92
CA ILE A 249 -12.53 3.88 41.64
C ILE A 249 -12.87 2.96 42.83
N ASP A 250 -14.11 2.44 42.84
CA ASP A 250 -14.67 1.58 43.88
C ASP A 250 -15.33 0.32 43.26
N VAL A 251 -14.81 -0.13 42.12
CA VAL A 251 -15.24 -1.40 41.52
C VAL A 251 -14.95 -2.56 42.48
N PRO A 252 -15.81 -3.59 42.57
CA PRO A 252 -15.58 -4.72 43.49
C PRO A 252 -14.50 -5.68 42.97
N ILE A 253 -13.32 -5.12 42.73
CA ILE A 253 -12.11 -5.83 42.32
C ILE A 253 -10.99 -5.53 43.32
N THR A 254 -10.19 -6.51 43.70
CA THR A 254 -9.11 -6.36 44.67
C THR A 254 -7.78 -6.33 43.96
N LEU A 255 -6.92 -5.36 44.37
CA LEU A 255 -5.53 -5.31 43.89
C LEU A 255 -4.72 -6.44 44.53
N ASN A 256 -4.46 -7.49 43.73
CA ASN A 256 -3.60 -8.60 44.11
C ASN A 256 -2.26 -8.51 43.37
N MET A 257 -1.21 -8.06 44.05
CA MET A 257 0.11 -7.89 43.45
C MET A 257 0.78 -9.22 43.07
N ASP A 258 0.48 -10.29 43.78
CA ASP A 258 1.04 -11.61 43.50
C ASP A 258 0.49 -12.16 42.14
N GLU A 259 -0.79 -11.94 41.86
CA GLU A 259 -1.41 -12.32 40.59
C GLU A 259 -0.91 -11.44 39.41
N LEU A 260 -0.65 -10.16 39.65
CA LEU A 260 -0.17 -9.22 38.65
C LEU A 260 1.32 -9.31 38.39
N LYS A 261 2.05 -10.11 39.18
CA LYS A 261 3.50 -10.27 39.03
C LYS A 261 3.83 -10.81 37.66
N ARG A 262 4.76 -10.15 37.01
CA ARG A 262 5.23 -10.62 35.67
C ARG A 262 5.90 -11.98 35.81
N GLU A 263 5.43 -12.92 35.01
CA GLU A 263 6.00 -14.24 34.85
C GLU A 263 6.67 -14.41 33.49
N GLU A 264 7.47 -15.47 33.34
CA GLU A 264 7.98 -15.87 32.04
C GLU A 264 6.84 -16.44 31.18
N PRO A 265 6.81 -16.11 29.87
CA PRO A 265 5.75 -16.55 28.98
C PRO A 265 5.80 -18.06 28.74
N ASP A 266 4.66 -18.63 28.35
CA ASP A 266 4.55 -19.94 27.78
C ASP A 266 5.00 -19.87 26.31
N GLU A 267 6.28 -20.14 26.08
CA GLU A 267 6.90 -19.99 24.76
C GLU A 267 6.31 -20.96 23.71
N GLU A 268 5.91 -22.15 24.11
CA GLU A 268 5.34 -23.16 23.21
C GLU A 268 3.97 -22.71 22.69
N GLU A 269 3.08 -22.24 23.57
CA GLU A 269 1.75 -21.78 23.17
C GLU A 269 1.83 -20.46 22.40
N LEU A 270 2.72 -19.51 22.80
CA LEU A 270 2.94 -18.28 22.05
C LEU A 270 3.45 -18.55 20.62
N ARG A 271 4.40 -19.45 20.48
CA ARG A 271 4.95 -19.83 19.19
C ARG A 271 3.85 -20.38 18.28
N LYS A 272 3.04 -21.29 18.78
CA LYS A 272 1.93 -21.88 18.05
C LYS A 272 0.95 -20.82 17.55
N ILE A 273 0.54 -19.88 18.43
CA ILE A 273 -0.38 -18.81 18.04
C ILE A 273 0.26 -17.87 17.00
N PHE A 274 1.55 -17.53 17.15
CA PHE A 274 2.24 -16.68 16.20
C PHE A 274 2.44 -17.36 14.83
N GLU A 275 2.68 -18.67 14.80
CA GLU A 275 2.73 -19.47 13.58
C GLU A 275 1.36 -19.50 12.88
N GLU A 276 0.27 -19.73 13.63
CA GLU A 276 -1.09 -19.66 13.08
C GLU A 276 -1.45 -18.28 12.50
N MET A 277 -0.91 -17.22 13.09
CA MET A 277 -1.09 -15.83 12.62
C MET A 277 -0.06 -15.41 11.56
N GLU A 278 0.94 -16.25 11.28
CA GLU A 278 2.05 -15.97 10.34
C GLU A 278 2.91 -14.77 10.78
N PHE A 279 3.17 -14.63 12.09
CA PHE A 279 3.95 -13.54 12.68
C PHE A 279 5.44 -13.85 12.82
N ARG A 280 6.10 -14.09 11.70
CA ARG A 280 7.52 -14.51 11.64
C ARG A 280 8.46 -13.58 12.37
N THR A 281 8.42 -12.30 12.03
CA THR A 281 9.27 -11.27 12.66
C THR A 281 9.06 -11.18 14.18
N LEU A 282 7.85 -11.50 14.67
CA LEU A 282 7.58 -11.58 16.10
C LEU A 282 8.19 -12.82 16.74
N ILE A 283 8.09 -13.97 16.08
CA ILE A 283 8.72 -15.23 16.53
C ILE A 283 10.21 -15.00 16.72
N ASP A 284 10.89 -14.44 15.72
CA ASP A 284 12.32 -14.14 15.79
C ASP A 284 12.67 -13.15 16.92
N ARG A 285 11.86 -12.09 17.05
CA ARG A 285 12.11 -11.05 18.03
C ARG A 285 11.84 -11.49 19.46
N VAL A 286 10.92 -12.40 19.68
CA VAL A 286 10.49 -12.87 21.00
C VAL A 286 11.37 -14.02 21.49
N PHE A 287 11.64 -15.02 20.64
CA PHE A 287 12.24 -16.29 21.05
C PHE A 287 13.75 -16.43 20.80
N ASN A 288 14.37 -15.63 19.91
CA ASN A 288 15.79 -15.77 19.54
C ASN A 288 16.76 -14.90 20.35
N ARG A 289 16.40 -14.50 21.57
CA ARG A 289 17.19 -13.60 22.43
C ARG A 289 18.44 -14.20 23.09
N GLU A 290 18.42 -15.44 23.49
CA GLU A 290 19.47 -16.00 24.36
C GLU A 290 20.80 -16.32 23.65
N LYS A 291 20.80 -16.47 22.32
CA LYS A 291 22.05 -16.77 21.59
C LYS A 291 23.00 -15.56 21.43
N LYS A 292 22.54 -14.32 21.58
CA LYS A 292 23.42 -13.13 21.47
C LYS A 292 24.16 -12.76 22.78
N THR A 293 23.70 -13.22 23.93
CA THR A 293 24.37 -12.93 25.21
C THR A 293 25.48 -13.91 25.56
N ALA A 294 25.50 -15.10 24.98
CA ALA A 294 26.52 -16.11 25.24
C ALA A 294 27.81 -15.91 24.42
N SER A 295 27.80 -15.15 23.31
CA SER A 295 28.98 -14.89 22.50
C SER A 295 29.70 -13.56 22.78
N ALA A 296 29.19 -12.73 23.68
CA ALA A 296 29.80 -11.43 24.00
C ALA A 296 30.75 -11.47 25.23
N GLY A 297 31.12 -12.65 25.67
CA GLY A 297 31.92 -12.88 26.89
C GLY A 297 33.40 -13.20 26.66
N ALA A 298 34.03 -12.84 25.55
CA ALA A 298 35.48 -12.95 25.39
C ALA A 298 35.99 -11.94 24.35
N THR A 299 36.35 -10.79 24.76
CA THR A 299 37.61 -10.06 24.54
C THR A 299 37.48 -8.60 24.94
N SER A 300 38.33 -8.26 25.88
CA SER A 300 38.45 -6.95 26.53
C SER A 300 39.41 -6.04 25.75
N MET A 301 39.13 -4.74 25.91
CA MET A 301 40.04 -3.58 25.95
C MET A 301 40.74 -3.12 24.66
N SER A 302 40.41 -1.93 24.18
CA SER A 302 41.21 -0.74 24.46
C SER A 302 40.62 0.52 23.82
N HIS A 303 40.61 1.59 24.60
CA HIS A 303 40.54 3.03 24.32
C HIS A 303 41.05 3.47 22.92
N ASP A 304 40.36 4.44 22.27
CA ASP A 304 40.63 5.84 22.49
C ASP A 304 39.70 6.79 21.72
N LYS A 305 39.57 7.97 22.26
CA LYS A 305 38.82 9.15 21.78
C LYS A 305 39.40 9.74 20.49
N ALA A 306 38.58 10.31 19.65
CA ALA A 306 38.54 11.75 19.35
C ALA A 306 37.77 12.13 18.10
N GLN A 307 36.90 13.12 18.28
CA GLN A 307 36.60 14.26 17.40
C GLN A 307 36.27 14.01 15.89
N GLY A 308 35.01 14.16 15.51
CA GLY A 308 34.49 15.47 15.05
C GLY A 308 34.67 15.71 13.58
N SER A 309 33.63 15.63 12.80
CA SER A 309 33.40 16.57 11.70
C SER A 309 31.97 16.48 11.18
N LEU A 310 31.32 17.57 11.25
CA LEU A 310 30.36 18.22 10.38
C LEU A 310 30.25 17.59 8.98
N PHE A 311 29.09 17.03 8.69
CA PHE A 311 28.26 17.38 7.52
C PHE A 311 26.93 16.67 7.69
N GLY A 312 25.86 17.47 7.77
CA GLY A 312 24.53 17.01 8.04
C GLY A 312 23.91 16.26 6.86
N ASP A 313 23.36 15.12 7.15
CA ASP A 313 22.41 14.45 6.28
C ASP A 313 21.07 15.15 6.37
N GLN A 314 20.63 15.72 5.25
CA GLN A 314 19.28 16.19 5.10
C GLN A 314 18.37 14.99 4.76
N PRO A 315 17.23 14.84 5.44
CA PRO A 315 16.27 13.79 5.05
C PRO A 315 15.56 14.17 3.75
N SER A 316 15.47 13.22 2.83
CA SER A 316 14.78 13.33 1.58
C SER A 316 13.27 13.56 1.78
N LEU A 317 12.75 14.58 1.11
CA LEU A 317 11.40 15.14 1.21
C LEU A 317 10.40 14.35 0.33
N PHE A 318 10.12 13.09 0.65
CA PHE A 318 9.19 12.27 -0.13
C PHE A 318 8.23 11.44 0.74
N ASP A 319 7.53 12.10 1.65
CA ASP A 319 6.38 11.46 2.31
C ASP A 319 5.29 12.48 2.63
N GLN A 320 4.31 12.59 1.75
CA GLN A 320 2.95 12.98 2.16
C GLN A 320 1.90 12.39 1.24
N PRO A 321 0.81 11.82 1.78
CA PRO A 321 -0.24 11.18 1.02
C PRO A 321 -1.23 12.23 0.49
N SER A 322 -1.37 12.29 -0.82
CA SER A 322 -2.46 13.01 -1.47
C SER A 322 -3.71 12.12 -1.51
N THR A 323 -4.76 12.52 -0.82
CA THR A 323 -6.09 11.94 -0.96
C THR A 323 -6.88 12.75 -1.97
N SER A 324 -6.97 12.27 -3.19
CA SER A 324 -8.03 12.62 -4.15
C SER A 324 -8.31 11.44 -5.06
N PRO A 325 -9.55 11.08 -5.30
CA PRO A 325 -9.89 10.00 -6.21
C PRO A 325 -9.92 10.54 -7.64
N SER A 326 -8.79 10.59 -8.28
CA SER A 326 -8.71 10.63 -9.72
C SER A 326 -7.92 9.40 -10.16
N SER A 327 -8.46 8.66 -11.10
CA SER A 327 -7.88 7.50 -11.79
C SER A 327 -6.35 7.54 -11.87
N GLN A 328 -5.70 7.20 -10.80
CA GLN A 328 -4.29 6.89 -10.75
C GLN A 328 -4.20 5.51 -10.13
N ALA A 329 -3.75 4.56 -10.93
CA ALA A 329 -3.06 3.42 -10.38
C ALA A 329 -2.03 4.02 -9.41
N SER A 330 -2.30 3.89 -8.13
CA SER A 330 -1.39 4.35 -7.11
C SER A 330 -0.07 3.65 -7.33
N SER A 331 0.95 4.42 -7.66
CA SER A 331 2.32 4.01 -7.38
C SER A 331 2.41 3.80 -5.86
N GLN A 332 2.04 2.60 -5.41
CA GLN A 332 2.51 2.06 -4.14
C GLN A 332 3.97 1.65 -4.37
N GLY A 333 4.83 2.66 -4.57
CA GLY A 333 6.24 2.52 -4.32
C GLY A 333 6.40 2.32 -2.83
N ASN A 334 6.82 1.14 -2.46
CA ASN A 334 7.50 0.73 -1.24
C ASN A 334 7.52 1.73 -0.06
N LEU A 335 6.35 2.00 0.54
CA LEU A 335 6.30 2.56 1.90
C LEU A 335 6.62 1.49 2.96
N PHE A 336 6.92 0.27 2.55
CA PHE A 336 7.16 -0.89 3.42
C PHE A 336 8.60 -1.42 3.39
N ALA A 337 9.47 -0.87 2.55
CA ALA A 337 10.89 -1.24 2.55
C ALA A 337 11.64 -0.77 3.81
N GLU A 338 11.13 0.23 4.53
CA GLU A 338 11.78 0.72 5.76
C GLU A 338 11.41 -0.06 7.04
N PHE A 339 10.50 -1.04 6.98
CA PHE A 339 10.17 -1.90 8.11
C PHE A 339 10.80 -3.29 8.06
N GLU A 340 11.54 -3.63 7.01
CA GLU A 340 12.15 -4.95 6.83
C GLU A 340 13.67 -4.99 7.06
N ASP A 341 14.34 -3.88 7.21
CA ASP A 341 15.80 -3.85 7.30
C ASP A 341 16.33 -3.57 8.71
N GLU A 342 16.07 -4.48 9.65
CA GLU A 342 17.00 -4.74 10.77
C GLU A 342 16.70 -6.12 11.37
N ASN A 343 17.26 -7.16 10.78
CA ASN A 343 17.89 -8.31 11.45
C ASN A 343 17.93 -9.54 10.57
N THR A 344 19.03 -9.71 9.89
CA THR A 344 19.52 -11.01 9.46
C THR A 344 20.18 -11.70 10.67
N GLY A 345 19.53 -12.69 11.22
CA GLY A 345 20.06 -13.52 12.28
C GLY A 345 19.43 -14.90 12.26
N ASN A 346 20.20 -15.89 11.84
CA ASN A 346 19.88 -17.31 11.90
C ASN A 346 19.06 -17.70 13.13
N GLY A 347 17.82 -18.07 12.95
CA GLY A 347 16.93 -18.61 13.97
C GLY A 347 16.38 -19.97 13.53
N ASN A 348 16.72 -21.03 14.26
CA ASN A 348 16.16 -22.36 14.07
C ASN A 348 14.64 -22.34 14.28
N TYR A 349 13.89 -22.55 13.20
CA TYR A 349 12.48 -22.92 13.26
C TYR A 349 12.38 -24.42 13.53
N SER A 350 11.91 -24.83 14.68
CA SER A 350 11.98 -26.23 15.09
C SER A 350 11.00 -27.17 14.37
N ASN A 351 10.17 -26.68 13.44
CA ASN A 351 9.13 -27.50 12.76
C ASN A 351 9.04 -27.32 11.23
N LEU A 352 9.72 -26.34 10.60
CA LEU A 352 9.78 -26.27 9.14
C LEU A 352 10.88 -27.19 8.60
N ALA A 353 10.63 -27.82 7.48
CA ALA A 353 11.70 -28.47 6.73
C ALA A 353 12.67 -27.38 6.20
N CYS A 354 13.95 -27.66 6.22
CA CYS A 354 15.01 -26.83 5.63
C CYS A 354 16.07 -27.72 5.03
N LEU A 355 17.04 -27.15 4.35
CA LEU A 355 18.10 -27.93 3.71
C LEU A 355 18.84 -28.82 4.71
N GLU A 356 19.10 -28.34 5.93
CA GLU A 356 19.86 -29.07 6.95
C GLU A 356 19.15 -30.34 7.46
N ASN A 357 17.80 -30.34 7.49
CA ASN A 357 17.00 -31.45 8.01
C ASN A 357 16.31 -32.27 6.91
N SER A 358 16.57 -31.96 5.62
CA SER A 358 15.96 -32.63 4.46
C SER A 358 16.97 -33.52 3.75
N LYS A 359 16.47 -34.54 3.04
CA LYS A 359 17.30 -35.35 2.14
C LYS A 359 17.27 -34.73 0.75
N TYR A 360 18.43 -34.46 0.21
CA TYR A 360 18.58 -33.88 -1.14
C TYR A 360 19.79 -34.47 -1.87
N ASP A 361 19.79 -34.38 -3.20
CA ASP A 361 20.89 -34.70 -4.09
C ASP A 361 21.22 -33.46 -4.94
N TYR A 362 22.00 -32.53 -4.36
CA TYR A 362 22.41 -31.29 -5.03
C TYR A 362 23.84 -31.44 -5.52
N GLN A 363 24.05 -31.16 -6.79
CA GLN A 363 25.34 -31.46 -7.47
C GLN A 363 25.92 -30.18 -8.09
N LEU A 364 27.23 -30.00 -7.84
CA LEU A 364 28.04 -29.00 -8.54
C LEU A 364 28.54 -29.58 -9.87
N ILE A 365 28.20 -28.92 -10.96
CA ILE A 365 28.49 -29.32 -12.35
C ILE A 365 29.61 -28.43 -12.88
N ASP A 366 30.81 -28.73 -12.46
CA ASP A 366 32.06 -27.95 -12.66
C ASP A 366 32.91 -28.41 -13.85
N THR A 367 32.61 -29.57 -14.45
CA THR A 367 33.39 -30.10 -15.58
C THR A 367 32.54 -30.21 -16.87
N GLU A 368 33.23 -30.27 -18.03
CA GLU A 368 32.58 -30.40 -19.33
C GLU A 368 31.82 -31.72 -19.48
N GLU A 369 32.36 -32.81 -18.92
CA GLU A 369 31.72 -34.13 -18.95
C GLU A 369 30.39 -34.10 -18.17
N LYS A 370 30.40 -33.52 -16.95
CA LYS A 370 29.19 -33.37 -16.12
C LYS A 370 28.13 -32.48 -16.81
N ARG A 371 28.57 -31.38 -17.46
CA ARG A 371 27.66 -30.52 -18.20
C ARG A 371 27.04 -31.26 -19.38
N THR A 372 27.84 -32.02 -20.14
CA THR A 372 27.32 -32.80 -21.27
C THR A 372 26.28 -33.83 -20.82
N GLU A 373 26.55 -34.53 -19.70
CA GLU A 373 25.60 -35.48 -19.12
C GLU A 373 24.28 -34.80 -18.67
N LEU A 374 24.40 -33.65 -18.01
CA LEU A 374 23.24 -32.88 -17.56
C LEU A 374 22.40 -32.41 -18.75
N ILE A 375 23.02 -31.87 -19.80
CA ILE A 375 22.37 -31.43 -21.04
C ILE A 375 21.58 -32.57 -21.67
N GLN A 376 22.23 -33.77 -21.81
CA GLN A 376 21.55 -34.93 -22.36
C GLN A 376 20.33 -35.32 -21.53
N LYS A 377 20.40 -35.29 -20.19
CA LYS A 377 19.30 -35.57 -19.30
C LYS A 377 18.17 -34.55 -19.46
N LEU A 378 18.49 -33.25 -19.42
CA LEU A 378 17.50 -32.17 -19.58
C LEU A 378 16.76 -32.23 -20.94
N LEU A 379 17.47 -32.61 -22.00
CA LEU A 379 16.86 -32.78 -23.32
C LEU A 379 15.87 -33.93 -23.39
N THR A 380 15.86 -34.88 -22.46
CA THR A 380 14.87 -35.99 -22.41
C THR A 380 13.66 -35.68 -21.52
N LYS A 381 13.70 -34.60 -20.75
CA LYS A 381 12.62 -34.26 -19.81
C LYS A 381 11.49 -33.49 -20.50
N GLU A 382 10.28 -33.65 -19.97
CA GLU A 382 9.09 -32.87 -20.38
C GLU A 382 9.02 -31.55 -19.63
N THR A 383 9.60 -31.50 -18.42
CA THR A 383 9.58 -30.33 -17.54
C THR A 383 10.88 -30.24 -16.76
N PHE A 384 11.39 -29.06 -16.58
CA PHE A 384 12.42 -28.73 -15.61
C PHE A 384 12.29 -27.30 -15.11
N SER A 385 12.73 -27.04 -13.86
CA SER A 385 12.91 -25.69 -13.34
C SER A 385 14.31 -25.18 -13.65
N LEU A 386 14.40 -23.85 -13.77
CA LEU A 386 15.66 -23.15 -13.96
C LEU A 386 15.66 -21.87 -13.10
N ASP A 387 16.87 -21.49 -12.67
CA ASP A 387 17.14 -20.22 -12.02
C ASP A 387 18.53 -19.74 -12.40
N THR A 388 18.78 -18.42 -12.35
CA THR A 388 20.06 -17.81 -12.71
C THR A 388 20.63 -16.98 -11.58
N GLU A 389 21.87 -17.29 -11.19
CA GLU A 389 22.66 -16.46 -10.29
C GLU A 389 23.41 -15.38 -11.05
N THR A 390 23.33 -14.14 -10.59
CA THR A 390 23.81 -12.97 -11.32
C THR A 390 24.58 -11.98 -10.44
N THR A 391 25.21 -11.00 -11.09
CA THR A 391 25.96 -9.93 -10.43
C THR A 391 25.09 -8.77 -9.92
N GLY A 392 23.78 -8.75 -10.19
CA GLY A 392 22.90 -7.65 -9.78
C GLY A 392 21.46 -7.86 -10.19
N THR A 393 20.59 -6.95 -9.80
CA THR A 393 19.13 -7.04 -9.97
C THR A 393 18.60 -6.44 -11.28
N ASP A 394 19.44 -5.70 -12.03
CA ASP A 394 19.08 -5.20 -13.36
C ASP A 394 19.43 -6.25 -14.41
N PRO A 395 18.47 -6.94 -15.03
CA PRO A 395 18.74 -8.07 -15.94
C PRO A 395 19.42 -7.64 -17.23
N ILE A 396 19.37 -6.38 -17.62
CA ILE A 396 20.00 -5.89 -18.86
C ILE A 396 21.52 -5.74 -18.69
N THR A 397 21.98 -5.37 -17.50
CA THR A 397 23.39 -5.13 -17.20
C THR A 397 24.04 -6.25 -16.38
N ALA A 398 23.24 -7.08 -15.73
CA ALA A 398 23.73 -8.18 -14.91
C ALA A 398 24.49 -9.23 -15.73
N LYS A 399 25.58 -9.73 -15.15
CA LYS A 399 26.36 -10.83 -15.70
C LYS A 399 25.99 -12.12 -15.00
N LEU A 400 25.91 -13.20 -15.75
CA LEU A 400 25.59 -14.52 -15.26
C LEU A 400 26.74 -15.08 -14.41
N VAL A 401 26.43 -15.51 -13.18
CA VAL A 401 27.35 -16.17 -12.24
C VAL A 401 27.20 -17.69 -12.27
N GLY A 402 26.00 -18.17 -12.51
CA GLY A 402 25.71 -19.59 -12.64
C GLY A 402 24.26 -19.83 -13.08
N MET A 403 23.97 -21.08 -13.38
CA MET A 403 22.64 -21.57 -13.76
C MET A 403 22.33 -22.80 -12.94
N SER A 404 21.13 -22.87 -12.39
CA SER A 404 20.66 -24.04 -11.65
C SER A 404 19.46 -24.71 -12.34
N PHE A 405 19.34 -26.01 -12.18
CA PHE A 405 18.30 -26.82 -12.81
C PHE A 405 17.78 -27.89 -11.86
N SER A 406 16.48 -28.13 -11.87
CA SER A 406 15.86 -29.30 -11.24
C SER A 406 14.78 -29.90 -12.13
N TYR A 407 14.71 -31.21 -12.22
CA TYR A 407 13.69 -31.95 -12.98
C TYR A 407 13.07 -33.09 -12.17
N THR A 408 13.50 -33.23 -10.94
CA THR A 408 12.98 -34.20 -9.96
C THR A 408 13.10 -33.56 -8.58
N GLU A 409 12.05 -33.59 -7.79
CA GLU A 409 12.07 -33.03 -6.43
C GLU A 409 13.22 -33.60 -5.59
N ASN A 410 13.84 -32.73 -4.79
CA ASN A 410 15.01 -33.00 -3.98
C ASN A 410 16.30 -33.33 -4.77
N GLN A 411 16.32 -33.09 -6.09
CA GLN A 411 17.51 -33.23 -6.92
C GLN A 411 17.70 -31.97 -7.76
N ALA A 412 18.84 -31.34 -7.67
CA ALA A 412 19.17 -30.15 -8.43
C ALA A 412 20.66 -30.05 -8.79
N PHE A 413 20.96 -29.24 -9.78
CA PHE A 413 22.25 -29.13 -10.42
C PHE A 413 22.61 -27.67 -10.59
N TYR A 414 23.81 -27.28 -10.15
CA TYR A 414 24.34 -25.94 -10.34
C TYR A 414 25.54 -25.95 -11.28
N VAL A 415 25.48 -25.12 -12.31
CA VAL A 415 26.54 -24.93 -13.32
C VAL A 415 27.15 -23.55 -13.10
N PRO A 416 28.38 -23.47 -12.57
CA PRO A 416 29.08 -22.22 -12.40
C PRO A 416 29.50 -21.63 -13.76
N VAL A 417 29.33 -20.31 -13.90
CA VAL A 417 29.70 -19.56 -15.10
C VAL A 417 30.84 -18.59 -14.75
N PRO A 418 32.02 -18.68 -15.43
CA PRO A 418 33.17 -17.84 -15.15
C PRO A 418 32.89 -16.35 -15.47
N ALA A 419 33.76 -15.48 -14.90
CA ALA A 419 33.66 -14.02 -15.10
C ALA A 419 34.12 -13.59 -16.51
N GLU A 420 35.00 -14.37 -17.15
CA GLU A 420 35.52 -14.08 -18.48
C GLU A 420 34.39 -14.31 -19.52
N GLN A 421 34.12 -13.29 -20.33
CA GLN A 421 32.91 -13.25 -21.20
C GLN A 421 32.92 -14.39 -22.24
N ASN A 422 34.08 -14.72 -22.85
CA ASN A 422 34.13 -15.75 -23.89
C ASN A 422 33.93 -17.14 -23.30
N GLU A 423 34.48 -17.40 -22.11
CA GLU A 423 34.30 -18.68 -21.41
C GLU A 423 32.83 -18.81 -20.91
N ALA A 424 32.24 -17.72 -20.39
CA ALA A 424 30.84 -17.69 -20.04
C ALA A 424 29.96 -18.00 -21.25
N GLN A 425 30.21 -17.32 -22.39
CA GLN A 425 29.48 -17.52 -23.62
C GLN A 425 29.59 -18.98 -24.14
N LYS A 426 30.76 -19.60 -24.00
CA LYS A 426 30.98 -21.01 -24.38
C LYS A 426 30.05 -21.93 -23.57
N ILE A 427 30.05 -21.79 -22.24
CA ILE A 427 29.21 -22.61 -21.36
C ILE A 427 27.73 -22.39 -21.63
N VAL A 428 27.28 -21.14 -21.75
CA VAL A 428 25.89 -20.85 -22.08
C VAL A 428 25.48 -21.43 -23.42
N ASN A 429 26.36 -21.40 -24.44
CA ASN A 429 26.09 -21.99 -25.74
C ASN A 429 25.98 -23.54 -25.70
N GLU A 430 26.65 -24.22 -24.78
CA GLU A 430 26.48 -25.66 -24.54
C GLU A 430 25.02 -25.98 -24.15
N PHE A 431 24.39 -25.11 -23.33
CA PHE A 431 23.01 -25.25 -22.86
C PHE A 431 21.96 -24.67 -23.81
N ARG A 432 22.33 -23.94 -24.86
CA ARG A 432 21.40 -23.36 -25.84
C ARG A 432 20.35 -24.36 -26.34
N PRO A 433 20.69 -25.63 -26.71
CA PRO A 433 19.70 -26.59 -27.17
C PRO A 433 18.64 -26.94 -26.11
N VAL A 434 18.98 -26.81 -24.82
CA VAL A 434 18.05 -27.05 -23.70
C VAL A 434 17.03 -25.90 -23.59
N PHE A 435 17.54 -24.67 -23.63
CA PHE A 435 16.69 -23.48 -23.52
C PHE A 435 15.79 -23.29 -24.73
N GLU A 436 16.30 -23.52 -25.94
CA GLU A 436 15.57 -23.29 -27.19
C GLU A 436 14.64 -24.46 -27.57
N LYS A 437 14.64 -25.57 -26.84
CA LYS A 437 13.75 -26.72 -27.13
C LYS A 437 12.28 -26.38 -26.85
N ALA A 438 11.50 -26.23 -27.91
CA ALA A 438 10.10 -25.80 -27.90
C ALA A 438 9.12 -26.75 -27.16
N GLY A 439 9.42 -28.07 -27.08
CA GLY A 439 8.52 -29.08 -26.52
C GLY A 439 8.70 -29.33 -25.02
N VAL A 440 9.46 -28.51 -24.30
CA VAL A 440 9.77 -28.71 -22.87
C VAL A 440 9.22 -27.53 -22.07
N LEU A 441 8.48 -27.82 -20.99
CA LEU A 441 8.00 -26.82 -20.05
C LEU A 441 9.18 -26.32 -19.16
N LYS A 442 9.45 -25.02 -19.21
CA LYS A 442 10.41 -24.35 -18.35
C LYS A 442 9.67 -23.69 -17.20
N VAL A 443 10.11 -23.99 -15.99
CA VAL A 443 9.56 -23.47 -14.74
C VAL A 443 10.56 -22.50 -14.12
N GLY A 444 10.10 -21.33 -13.67
CA GLY A 444 10.96 -20.37 -12.96
C GLY A 444 10.16 -19.58 -11.92
N GLN A 445 10.85 -18.89 -11.06
CA GLN A 445 10.32 -17.89 -10.14
C GLN A 445 10.72 -16.51 -10.65
N ASN A 446 9.80 -15.73 -11.23
CA ASN A 446 10.09 -14.54 -12.01
C ASN A 446 10.98 -14.85 -13.25
N ILE A 447 10.60 -15.88 -13.97
CA ILE A 447 11.35 -16.41 -15.12
C ILE A 447 11.68 -15.35 -16.18
N LYS A 448 10.93 -14.26 -16.22
CA LYS A 448 11.21 -13.10 -17.07
C LYS A 448 12.63 -12.56 -16.86
N TYR A 449 13.09 -12.50 -15.60
CA TYR A 449 14.44 -12.07 -15.26
C TYR A 449 15.50 -12.99 -15.90
N ASP A 450 15.34 -14.30 -15.73
CA ASP A 450 16.26 -15.31 -16.29
C ASP A 450 16.32 -15.26 -17.81
N MET A 451 15.17 -15.10 -18.46
CA MET A 451 15.05 -14.92 -19.91
C MET A 451 15.80 -13.69 -20.41
N LEU A 452 15.71 -12.57 -19.66
CA LEU A 452 16.42 -11.33 -20.00
C LEU A 452 17.94 -11.52 -19.84
N VAL A 453 18.39 -12.14 -18.74
CA VAL A 453 19.81 -12.41 -18.49
C VAL A 453 20.39 -13.35 -19.55
N LEU A 454 19.73 -14.48 -19.83
CA LEU A 454 20.15 -15.43 -20.87
C LEU A 454 20.19 -14.78 -22.26
N GLY A 455 19.26 -13.88 -22.50
CA GLY A 455 19.24 -13.10 -23.71
C GLY A 455 20.46 -12.20 -23.93
N ASN A 456 21.19 -11.77 -22.86
CA ASN A 456 22.45 -11.04 -23.00
C ASN A 456 23.57 -11.92 -23.60
N TYR A 457 23.40 -13.25 -23.56
CA TYR A 457 24.26 -14.24 -24.19
C TYR A 457 23.69 -14.76 -25.51
N GLY A 458 22.65 -14.10 -26.07
CA GLY A 458 22.04 -14.46 -27.34
C GLY A 458 21.24 -15.77 -27.30
N VAL A 459 20.79 -16.20 -26.12
CA VAL A 459 19.92 -17.37 -25.94
C VAL A 459 18.47 -16.96 -25.80
N GLU A 460 17.58 -17.60 -26.55
CA GLU A 460 16.15 -17.44 -26.46
C GLU A 460 15.52 -18.64 -25.73
N VAL A 461 14.76 -18.39 -24.67
CA VAL A 461 14.05 -19.46 -23.96
C VAL A 461 12.73 -19.71 -24.69
N CYS A 462 12.61 -20.88 -25.34
CA CYS A 462 11.47 -21.25 -26.16
C CYS A 462 10.57 -22.29 -25.46
N GLY A 463 9.32 -22.38 -25.93
CA GLY A 463 8.33 -23.39 -25.48
C GLY A 463 7.44 -22.89 -24.33
N PRO A 464 6.65 -23.80 -23.74
CA PRO A 464 5.74 -23.44 -22.67
C PRO A 464 6.52 -23.00 -21.40
N LEU A 465 5.95 -22.03 -20.71
CA LEU A 465 6.51 -21.46 -19.47
C LEU A 465 5.55 -21.68 -18.29
N PHE A 466 6.11 -21.78 -17.10
CA PHE A 466 5.37 -21.71 -15.84
C PHE A 466 6.15 -20.82 -14.86
N ASP A 467 5.60 -19.70 -14.50
CA ASP A 467 6.18 -18.79 -13.51
C ASP A 467 5.42 -18.92 -12.19
N THR A 468 6.11 -19.35 -11.13
CA THR A 468 5.52 -19.59 -9.81
C THR A 468 5.07 -18.29 -9.14
N MET A 469 5.77 -17.18 -9.36
CA MET A 469 5.39 -15.86 -8.89
C MET A 469 4.07 -15.39 -9.53
N VAL A 470 3.94 -15.54 -10.85
CA VAL A 470 2.74 -15.18 -11.60
C VAL A 470 1.58 -16.13 -11.28
N ALA A 471 1.84 -17.43 -11.11
CA ALA A 471 0.83 -18.40 -10.70
C ALA A 471 0.18 -18.02 -9.37
N HIS A 472 1.01 -17.71 -8.36
CA HIS A 472 0.50 -17.27 -7.07
C HIS A 472 -0.21 -15.91 -7.15
N TYR A 473 0.27 -14.99 -7.96
CA TYR A 473 -0.42 -13.70 -8.17
C TYR A 473 -1.83 -13.89 -8.77
N VAL A 474 -2.02 -14.82 -9.71
CA VAL A 474 -3.34 -15.13 -10.26
C VAL A 474 -4.28 -15.68 -9.19
N LEU A 475 -3.76 -16.49 -8.26
CA LEU A 475 -4.51 -17.10 -7.16
C LEU A 475 -4.80 -16.11 -6.03
N GLN A 476 -3.82 -15.29 -5.64
CA GLN A 476 -3.84 -14.42 -4.45
C GLN A 476 -3.17 -13.07 -4.74
N PRO A 477 -3.81 -12.17 -5.52
CA PRO A 477 -3.17 -10.95 -6.02
C PRO A 477 -2.81 -9.92 -4.93
N GLU A 478 -3.31 -10.06 -3.72
CA GLU A 478 -3.08 -9.13 -2.60
C GLU A 478 -1.92 -9.57 -1.70
N LEU A 479 -1.37 -10.79 -1.89
CA LEU A 479 -0.33 -11.35 -1.03
C LEU A 479 1.07 -11.12 -1.62
N ARG A 480 2.10 -11.55 -0.89
CA ARG A 480 3.49 -11.56 -1.36
C ARG A 480 3.71 -12.75 -2.28
N HIS A 481 4.60 -12.58 -3.28
CA HIS A 481 4.84 -13.60 -4.29
C HIS A 481 6.32 -14.02 -4.37
N ASN A 482 7.16 -13.61 -3.38
CA ASN A 482 8.56 -14.03 -3.32
C ASN A 482 8.68 -15.50 -2.91
N MET A 483 9.74 -16.15 -3.35
CA MET A 483 9.94 -17.59 -3.20
C MET A 483 9.95 -18.05 -1.75
N ASP A 484 10.63 -17.34 -0.85
CA ASP A 484 10.67 -17.66 0.58
C ASP A 484 9.27 -17.77 1.17
N TYR A 485 8.43 -16.76 0.90
CA TYR A 485 7.04 -16.76 1.35
C TYR A 485 6.24 -17.92 0.77
N LEU A 486 6.40 -18.20 -0.54
CA LEU A 486 5.70 -19.30 -1.19
C LEU A 486 6.16 -20.66 -0.67
N ALA A 487 7.47 -20.87 -0.49
CA ALA A 487 8.02 -22.11 0.05
C ALA A 487 7.46 -22.42 1.44
N GLU A 488 7.32 -21.40 2.27
CA GLU A 488 6.84 -21.53 3.62
C GLU A 488 5.34 -21.87 3.68
N ILE A 489 4.49 -21.18 2.90
CA ILE A 489 3.03 -21.40 2.96
C ILE A 489 2.57 -22.63 2.19
N TYR A 490 3.25 -23.01 1.09
CA TYR A 490 2.86 -24.13 0.27
C TYR A 490 3.64 -25.42 0.55
N LEU A 491 4.92 -25.30 0.96
CA LEU A 491 5.79 -26.45 1.15
C LEU A 491 6.15 -26.70 2.61
N HIS A 492 5.78 -25.78 3.51
CA HIS A 492 6.24 -25.79 4.92
C HIS A 492 7.77 -25.89 5.02
N TYR A 493 8.45 -25.14 4.15
CA TYR A 493 9.88 -25.21 3.97
C TYR A 493 10.51 -23.82 4.10
N GLN A 494 11.59 -23.72 4.86
CA GLN A 494 12.41 -22.52 5.01
C GLN A 494 13.59 -22.58 4.05
N THR A 495 13.67 -21.64 3.13
CA THR A 495 14.76 -21.49 2.18
C THR A 495 16.00 -20.83 2.82
N ILE A 496 17.16 -21.01 2.21
CA ILE A 496 18.36 -20.24 2.54
C ILE A 496 18.15 -18.80 2.03
N HIS A 497 18.34 -17.82 2.92
CA HIS A 497 18.21 -16.42 2.49
C HIS A 497 19.50 -15.93 1.82
N ILE A 498 19.39 -15.16 0.75
CA ILE A 498 20.55 -14.62 0.02
C ILE A 498 21.50 -13.80 0.92
N GLU A 499 20.97 -13.12 1.94
CA GLU A 499 21.74 -12.36 2.91
C GLU A 499 22.66 -13.24 3.78
N GLU A 500 22.41 -14.53 3.87
CA GLU A 500 23.29 -15.48 4.54
C GLU A 500 24.58 -15.73 3.74
N LEU A 501 24.49 -15.60 2.40
CA LEU A 501 25.61 -15.78 1.50
C LEU A 501 26.41 -14.50 1.29
N ILE A 502 25.72 -13.40 0.95
CA ILE A 502 26.34 -12.13 0.54
C ILE A 502 26.35 -11.06 1.64
N GLY A 503 25.72 -11.33 2.77
CA GLY A 503 25.59 -10.41 3.88
C GLY A 503 24.42 -9.44 3.74
N PRO A 504 24.10 -8.68 4.80
CA PRO A 504 22.94 -7.78 4.84
C PRO A 504 23.10 -6.63 3.85
N LYS A 505 21.95 -6.11 3.38
CA LYS A 505 21.90 -4.96 2.47
C LYS A 505 22.67 -3.77 3.02
N GLY A 506 23.48 -3.13 2.18
CA GLY A 506 24.25 -1.94 2.54
C GLY A 506 25.67 -1.96 2.00
N LYS A 507 26.51 -1.01 2.45
CA LYS A 507 27.88 -0.79 1.95
C LYS A 507 28.85 -1.99 2.10
N GLY A 508 28.48 -3.00 2.88
CA GLY A 508 29.28 -4.21 3.12
C GLY A 508 28.79 -5.47 2.42
N GLN A 509 27.69 -5.38 1.65
CA GLN A 509 27.14 -6.53 0.95
C GLN A 509 28.10 -6.99 -0.16
N LYS A 510 28.40 -8.28 -0.20
CA LYS A 510 29.22 -8.88 -1.25
C LYS A 510 28.42 -9.07 -2.53
N ASN A 511 29.12 -9.26 -3.64
CA ASN A 511 28.49 -9.71 -4.88
C ASN A 511 28.47 -11.24 -4.92
N MET A 512 27.48 -11.85 -5.54
CA MET A 512 27.44 -13.30 -5.73
C MET A 512 28.68 -13.82 -6.47
N ARG A 513 29.23 -13.02 -7.38
CA ARG A 513 30.48 -13.30 -8.12
C ARG A 513 31.73 -13.43 -7.22
N ASP A 514 31.73 -12.83 -6.04
CA ASP A 514 32.83 -12.85 -5.09
C ASP A 514 32.90 -14.16 -4.29
N LEU A 515 31.90 -15.00 -4.40
CA LEU A 515 31.79 -16.26 -3.68
C LEU A 515 32.27 -17.43 -4.56
N PRO A 516 32.92 -18.45 -3.95
CA PRO A 516 33.28 -19.64 -4.69
C PRO A 516 32.04 -20.50 -5.03
N PRO A 517 32.06 -21.25 -6.14
CA PRO A 517 30.96 -22.10 -6.56
C PRO A 517 30.48 -23.10 -5.50
N GLU A 518 31.41 -23.59 -4.65
CA GLU A 518 31.10 -24.51 -3.55
C GLU A 518 30.27 -23.89 -2.44
N THR A 519 30.24 -22.56 -2.35
CA THR A 519 29.37 -21.82 -1.42
C THR A 519 28.01 -21.56 -2.04
N ILE A 520 27.96 -21.24 -3.33
CA ILE A 520 26.73 -20.84 -4.05
C ILE A 520 25.83 -22.05 -4.35
N TYR A 521 26.42 -23.23 -4.70
CA TYR A 521 25.68 -24.31 -5.33
C TYR A 521 24.51 -24.84 -4.52
N LYS A 522 24.59 -24.82 -3.19
CA LYS A 522 23.49 -25.30 -2.35
C LYS A 522 22.29 -24.36 -2.41
N TYR A 523 22.54 -23.08 -2.31
CA TYR A 523 21.53 -22.03 -2.42
C TYR A 523 20.86 -22.09 -3.81
N ALA A 524 21.64 -22.03 -4.88
CA ALA A 524 21.13 -22.06 -6.24
C ALA A 524 20.37 -23.35 -6.60
N CYS A 525 20.84 -24.51 -6.10
CA CYS A 525 20.13 -25.77 -6.26
C CYS A 525 18.83 -25.80 -5.49
N GLU A 526 18.78 -25.23 -4.29
CA GLU A 526 17.58 -25.10 -3.49
C GLU A 526 16.53 -24.25 -4.20
N ASP A 527 16.92 -23.11 -4.78
CA ASP A 527 16.02 -22.23 -5.52
C ASP A 527 15.38 -22.96 -6.71
N ALA A 528 16.15 -23.72 -7.48
CA ALA A 528 15.60 -24.52 -8.57
C ALA A 528 14.69 -25.66 -8.10
N ASP A 529 15.03 -26.38 -7.02
CA ASP A 529 14.23 -27.46 -6.47
C ASP A 529 12.91 -26.97 -5.83
N VAL A 530 13.00 -25.90 -5.04
CA VAL A 530 11.83 -25.26 -4.44
C VAL A 530 10.88 -24.72 -5.54
N THR A 531 11.41 -24.12 -6.58
CA THR A 531 10.63 -23.65 -7.73
C THR A 531 9.86 -24.79 -8.41
N LEU A 532 10.50 -25.97 -8.57
CA LEU A 532 9.83 -27.14 -9.12
C LEU A 532 8.69 -27.65 -8.21
N LYS A 533 8.93 -27.72 -6.92
CA LYS A 533 7.91 -28.13 -5.92
C LYS A 533 6.75 -27.14 -5.86
N LEU A 534 7.03 -25.84 -5.89
CA LEU A 534 6.02 -24.79 -5.94
C LEU A 534 5.15 -24.88 -7.20
N LYS A 535 5.74 -25.21 -8.35
CA LYS A 535 4.97 -25.46 -9.58
C LYS A 535 3.92 -26.55 -9.35
N HIS A 536 4.28 -27.67 -8.74
CA HIS A 536 3.33 -28.76 -8.50
C HIS A 536 2.19 -28.34 -7.56
N ALA A 537 2.50 -27.61 -6.49
CA ALA A 537 1.51 -27.10 -5.54
C ALA A 537 0.56 -26.08 -6.19
N LEU A 538 1.13 -25.08 -6.87
CA LEU A 538 0.36 -23.99 -7.46
C LEU A 538 -0.47 -24.41 -8.68
N GLU A 539 0.03 -25.35 -9.50
CA GLU A 539 -0.72 -25.88 -10.63
C GLU A 539 -2.00 -26.60 -10.17
N LYS A 540 -1.93 -27.33 -9.06
CA LYS A 540 -3.10 -27.94 -8.43
C LYS A 540 -4.13 -26.89 -8.01
N GLU A 541 -3.69 -25.83 -7.35
CA GLU A 541 -4.59 -24.74 -6.94
C GLU A 541 -5.17 -23.94 -8.11
N LEU A 542 -4.38 -23.66 -9.15
CA LEU A 542 -4.89 -23.04 -10.38
C LEU A 542 -6.07 -23.81 -10.95
N LYS A 543 -5.96 -25.14 -10.96
CA LYS A 543 -7.03 -26.03 -11.42
C LYS A 543 -8.24 -26.00 -10.49
N GLU A 544 -8.02 -26.14 -9.18
CA GLU A 544 -9.10 -26.16 -8.18
C GLU A 544 -9.87 -24.85 -8.16
N GLN A 545 -9.20 -23.72 -8.38
CA GLN A 545 -9.81 -22.39 -8.42
C GLN A 545 -10.33 -21.99 -9.80
N GLY A 546 -10.13 -22.80 -10.85
CA GLY A 546 -10.57 -22.52 -12.21
C GLY A 546 -9.80 -21.38 -12.88
N ALA A 547 -8.56 -21.13 -12.45
CA ALA A 547 -7.73 -20.03 -12.93
C ALA A 547 -6.75 -20.40 -14.04
N GLU A 548 -6.74 -21.69 -14.47
CA GLU A 548 -5.83 -22.21 -15.51
C GLU A 548 -5.90 -21.43 -16.82
N LYS A 549 -7.12 -21.10 -17.27
CA LYS A 549 -7.29 -20.38 -18.54
C LYS A 549 -6.65 -18.99 -18.49
N LEU A 550 -6.87 -18.23 -17.43
CA LEU A 550 -6.25 -16.93 -17.24
C LEU A 550 -4.72 -17.04 -17.21
N PHE A 551 -4.21 -18.03 -16.47
CA PHE A 551 -2.77 -18.25 -16.34
C PHE A 551 -2.12 -18.66 -17.65
N TYR A 552 -2.60 -19.72 -18.30
CA TYR A 552 -1.96 -20.30 -19.50
C TYR A 552 -2.27 -19.57 -20.80
N GLU A 553 -3.42 -18.91 -20.93
CA GLU A 553 -3.82 -18.25 -22.16
C GLU A 553 -3.49 -16.75 -22.19
N ILE A 554 -3.30 -16.10 -21.02
CA ILE A 554 -3.03 -14.65 -20.93
C ILE A 554 -1.69 -14.37 -20.26
N GLU A 555 -1.50 -14.79 -19.00
CA GLU A 555 -0.34 -14.36 -18.22
C GLU A 555 0.96 -15.00 -18.70
N MET A 556 0.99 -16.29 -18.96
CA MET A 556 2.21 -16.96 -19.44
C MET A 556 2.60 -16.54 -20.86
N PRO A 557 1.70 -16.45 -21.85
CA PRO A 557 2.05 -15.93 -23.16
C PRO A 557 2.52 -14.46 -23.16
N LEU A 558 2.16 -13.69 -22.16
CA LEU A 558 2.61 -12.30 -22.02
C LEU A 558 4.08 -12.21 -21.59
N VAL A 559 4.64 -13.17 -20.87
CA VAL A 559 6.03 -13.13 -20.39
C VAL A 559 7.03 -12.90 -21.53
N PRO A 560 7.04 -13.67 -22.64
CA PRO A 560 7.92 -13.40 -23.77
C PRO A 560 7.72 -12.02 -24.41
N VAL A 561 6.50 -11.51 -24.42
CA VAL A 561 6.19 -10.16 -24.94
C VAL A 561 6.90 -9.10 -24.09
N LEU A 562 6.81 -9.23 -22.75
CA LEU A 562 7.48 -8.30 -21.84
C LEU A 562 9.01 -8.40 -21.94
N VAL A 563 9.57 -9.60 -22.03
CA VAL A 563 11.01 -9.81 -22.32
C VAL A 563 11.42 -9.06 -23.58
N TYR A 564 10.65 -9.21 -24.66
CA TYR A 564 10.91 -8.53 -25.92
C TYR A 564 10.85 -7.01 -25.77
N MET A 565 9.82 -6.47 -25.12
CA MET A 565 9.67 -5.02 -24.93
C MET A 565 10.79 -4.45 -24.06
N GLU A 566 11.11 -5.10 -22.94
CA GLU A 566 12.14 -4.66 -22.01
C GLU A 566 13.53 -4.68 -22.66
N ARG A 567 13.85 -5.70 -23.47
CA ARG A 567 15.11 -5.76 -24.24
C ARG A 567 15.20 -4.70 -25.33
N ASN A 568 14.10 -4.43 -26.04
CA ASN A 568 14.07 -3.38 -27.05
C ASN A 568 14.32 -2.02 -26.43
N GLY A 569 13.76 -1.75 -25.25
CA GLY A 569 13.83 -0.47 -24.58
C GLY A 569 13.26 0.68 -25.43
N VAL A 570 13.34 1.89 -24.91
CA VAL A 570 12.86 3.09 -25.58
C VAL A 570 13.96 4.13 -25.69
N ARG A 571 14.04 4.82 -26.83
CA ARG A 571 14.98 5.91 -27.04
C ARG A 571 14.43 7.21 -26.50
N VAL A 572 15.34 8.02 -25.96
CA VAL A 572 15.03 9.37 -25.44
C VAL A 572 16.01 10.37 -26.05
N ASP A 573 15.47 11.46 -26.54
CA ASP A 573 16.25 12.60 -27.04
C ASP A 573 16.81 13.39 -25.87
N THR A 574 18.09 13.15 -25.55
CA THR A 574 18.78 13.80 -24.44
C THR A 574 19.00 15.29 -24.65
N GLU A 575 19.16 15.74 -25.93
CA GLU A 575 19.33 17.15 -26.24
C GLU A 575 18.01 17.92 -26.05
N ALA A 576 16.90 17.34 -26.49
CA ALA A 576 15.56 17.89 -26.22
C ALA A 576 15.29 17.99 -24.71
N LEU A 577 15.61 16.94 -23.92
CA LEU A 577 15.46 16.99 -22.46
C LEU A 577 16.34 18.07 -21.82
N LYS A 578 17.57 18.23 -22.28
CA LYS A 578 18.48 19.27 -21.78
C LYS A 578 17.92 20.68 -22.04
N GLN A 579 17.44 20.94 -23.25
CA GLN A 579 16.80 22.21 -23.60
C GLN A 579 15.56 22.47 -22.74
N THR A 580 14.74 21.44 -22.52
CA THR A 580 13.58 21.53 -21.62
C THR A 580 14.00 21.79 -20.18
N SER A 581 15.08 21.15 -19.69
CA SER A 581 15.65 21.39 -18.35
C SER A 581 16.09 22.84 -18.18
N GLU A 582 16.83 23.38 -19.14
CA GLU A 582 17.28 24.78 -19.13
C GLU A 582 16.09 25.75 -19.12
N HIS A 583 15.09 25.49 -19.96
CA HIS A 583 13.87 26.32 -20.04
C HIS A 583 13.06 26.28 -18.75
N PHE A 584 12.82 25.09 -18.19
CA PHE A 584 12.04 24.92 -16.97
C PHE A 584 12.78 25.48 -15.75
N THR A 585 14.10 25.34 -15.70
CA THR A 585 14.92 25.93 -14.63
C THR A 585 14.87 27.44 -14.67
N ALA A 586 14.99 28.06 -15.83
CA ALA A 586 14.88 29.53 -15.99
C ALA A 586 13.48 30.02 -15.56
N ARG A 587 12.41 29.34 -16.00
CA ARG A 587 11.02 29.64 -15.62
C ARG A 587 10.79 29.44 -14.11
N MET A 588 11.33 28.38 -13.52
CA MET A 588 11.23 28.10 -12.10
C MET A 588 11.90 29.19 -11.25
N ASN A 589 13.09 29.66 -11.65
CA ASN A 589 13.79 30.74 -10.98
C ASN A 589 13.01 32.06 -11.07
N GLN A 590 12.43 32.37 -12.24
CA GLN A 590 11.56 33.54 -12.39
C GLN A 590 10.35 33.48 -11.47
N ILE A 591 9.68 32.29 -11.41
CA ILE A 591 8.53 32.09 -10.52
C ILE A 591 8.95 32.23 -9.05
N GLU A 592 10.12 31.75 -8.66
CA GLU A 592 10.66 31.92 -7.31
C GLU A 592 10.82 33.37 -6.94
N GLU A 593 11.38 34.21 -7.84
CA GLU A 593 11.48 35.65 -7.64
C GLU A 593 10.09 36.29 -7.49
N GLU A 594 9.13 35.94 -8.36
CA GLU A 594 7.75 36.44 -8.30
C GLU A 594 7.07 36.04 -6.97
N VAL A 595 7.25 34.80 -6.52
CA VAL A 595 6.72 34.32 -5.24
C VAL A 595 7.31 35.08 -4.07
N HIS A 596 8.64 35.36 -4.08
CA HIS A 596 9.30 36.11 -3.03
C HIS A 596 8.84 37.61 -3.02
N GLN A 597 8.61 38.18 -4.19
CA GLN A 597 8.04 39.53 -4.31
C GLN A 597 6.62 39.60 -3.75
N LEU A 598 5.73 38.64 -4.13
CA LEU A 598 4.37 38.56 -3.62
C LEU A 598 4.31 38.27 -2.12
N ALA A 599 5.24 37.51 -1.61
CA ALA A 599 5.38 37.21 -0.18
C ALA A 599 5.99 38.36 0.62
N GLY A 600 6.75 39.26 -0.04
CA GLY A 600 7.53 40.30 0.62
C GLY A 600 8.64 39.77 1.52
N THR A 601 9.15 38.58 1.22
CA THR A 601 10.24 37.89 1.94
C THR A 601 10.74 36.69 1.14
N GLU A 602 12.02 36.38 1.26
CA GLU A 602 12.59 35.14 0.76
C GLU A 602 12.26 33.98 1.69
N PHE A 603 11.96 32.83 1.10
CA PHE A 603 11.70 31.59 1.83
C PHE A 603 11.82 30.38 0.90
N ASN A 604 12.01 29.18 1.45
CA ASN A 604 12.07 27.95 0.65
C ASN A 604 10.68 27.47 0.26
N ILE A 605 10.32 27.62 -1.04
CA ILE A 605 9.03 27.20 -1.62
C ILE A 605 8.85 25.67 -1.56
N ALA A 606 9.93 24.91 -1.49
CA ALA A 606 9.88 23.47 -1.31
C ALA A 606 9.55 23.06 0.14
N SER A 607 9.65 23.96 1.12
CA SER A 607 9.35 23.68 2.52
C SER A 607 7.86 23.89 2.82
N PRO A 608 7.07 22.82 3.09
CA PRO A 608 5.66 22.95 3.46
C PRO A 608 5.43 23.86 4.67
N LYS A 609 6.37 23.85 5.63
CA LYS A 609 6.32 24.68 6.84
C LYS A 609 6.42 26.17 6.48
N GLN A 610 7.45 26.56 5.74
CA GLN A 610 7.67 27.98 5.37
C GLN A 610 6.57 28.50 4.45
N VAL A 611 6.11 27.68 3.49
CA VAL A 611 4.94 28.01 2.66
C VAL A 611 3.71 28.25 3.52
N GLY A 612 3.45 27.40 4.50
CA GLY A 612 2.32 27.57 5.43
C GLY A 612 2.40 28.85 6.25
N GLU A 613 3.58 29.16 6.80
CA GLU A 613 3.84 30.40 7.55
C GLU A 613 3.62 31.65 6.69
N VAL A 614 4.10 31.64 5.43
CA VAL A 614 3.91 32.75 4.51
C VAL A 614 2.45 32.93 4.13
N LEU A 615 1.77 31.87 3.70
CA LEU A 615 0.40 31.96 3.21
C LEU A 615 -0.62 32.28 4.31
N PHE A 616 -0.46 31.69 5.50
CA PHE A 616 -1.50 31.72 6.53
C PHE A 616 -1.19 32.64 7.71
N ASP A 617 0.07 32.82 8.09
CA ASP A 617 0.43 33.74 9.17
C ASP A 617 0.75 35.14 8.65
N LYS A 618 1.54 35.27 7.55
CA LYS A 618 1.97 36.55 6.99
C LYS A 618 0.92 37.15 6.06
N LEU A 619 0.52 36.42 5.01
CA LEU A 619 -0.44 36.92 4.00
C LEU A 619 -1.90 36.74 4.42
N ARG A 620 -2.18 35.81 5.33
CA ARG A 620 -3.51 35.53 5.89
C ARG A 620 -4.57 35.34 4.80
N ILE A 621 -4.25 34.57 3.76
CA ILE A 621 -5.11 34.37 2.59
C ILE A 621 -6.46 33.71 2.93
N VAL A 622 -6.57 33.08 4.10
CA VAL A 622 -7.80 32.54 4.70
C VAL A 622 -7.81 32.77 6.21
N GLU A 623 -8.99 33.01 6.80
CA GLU A 623 -9.14 33.20 8.25
C GLU A 623 -8.84 31.96 9.08
N LYS A 624 -9.16 30.76 8.56
CA LYS A 624 -8.97 29.47 9.22
C LYS A 624 -8.30 28.50 8.26
N ALA A 625 -7.00 28.40 8.33
CA ALA A 625 -6.24 27.45 7.55
C ALA A 625 -6.23 26.07 8.21
N LYS A 626 -6.31 25.03 7.37
CA LYS A 626 -6.27 23.64 7.80
C LYS A 626 -4.87 23.32 8.34
N LYS A 627 -4.78 22.76 9.56
CA LYS A 627 -3.53 22.34 10.18
C LYS A 627 -3.50 20.82 10.31
N THR A 628 -2.30 20.28 10.21
CA THR A 628 -2.01 18.89 10.58
C THR A 628 -2.23 18.67 12.08
N LYS A 629 -2.28 17.44 12.51
CA LYS A 629 -2.38 17.11 13.94
C LYS A 629 -1.16 17.59 14.76
N THR A 630 -0.03 17.82 14.09
CA THR A 630 1.19 18.40 14.70
C THR A 630 1.18 19.92 14.74
N GLY A 631 0.07 20.56 14.34
CA GLY A 631 -0.08 22.02 14.33
C GLY A 631 0.52 22.73 13.11
N GLN A 632 1.14 22.01 12.18
CA GLN A 632 1.70 22.55 10.96
C GLN A 632 0.59 22.81 9.93
N TYR A 633 0.68 23.85 9.14
CA TYR A 633 -0.26 24.14 8.08
C TYR A 633 -0.22 23.07 6.98
N VAL A 634 -1.38 22.65 6.50
CA VAL A 634 -1.50 21.74 5.36
C VAL A 634 -1.34 22.53 4.07
N THR A 635 -0.28 22.22 3.32
CA THR A 635 0.05 22.86 2.03
C THR A 635 0.11 21.82 0.91
N SER A 636 -0.71 20.74 1.00
CA SER A 636 -0.85 19.76 -0.07
C SER A 636 -1.37 20.41 -1.35
N GLU A 637 -1.10 19.81 -2.50
CA GLU A 637 -1.56 20.28 -3.81
C GLU A 637 -3.07 20.54 -3.82
N GLU A 638 -3.86 19.60 -3.27
CA GLU A 638 -5.31 19.70 -3.15
C GLU A 638 -5.77 20.94 -2.36
N VAL A 639 -5.13 21.20 -1.20
CA VAL A 639 -5.46 22.38 -0.38
C VAL A 639 -5.07 23.65 -1.10
N LEU A 640 -3.88 23.70 -1.69
CA LEU A 640 -3.44 24.89 -2.44
C LEU A 640 -4.31 25.11 -3.69
N GLU A 641 -4.69 24.07 -4.41
CA GLU A 641 -5.57 24.17 -5.58
C GLU A 641 -6.95 24.76 -5.19
N SER A 642 -7.52 24.36 -4.06
CA SER A 642 -8.76 24.95 -3.53
C SER A 642 -8.62 26.44 -3.18
N LEU A 643 -7.38 26.91 -3.00
CA LEU A 643 -7.06 28.30 -2.66
C LEU A 643 -6.53 29.12 -3.85
N ARG A 644 -6.38 28.52 -5.04
CA ARG A 644 -5.82 29.16 -6.25
C ARG A 644 -6.45 30.52 -6.56
N GLY A 645 -7.76 30.66 -6.38
CA GLY A 645 -8.48 31.90 -6.61
C GLY A 645 -8.43 32.93 -5.47
N LYS A 646 -7.76 32.62 -4.33
CA LYS A 646 -7.71 33.52 -3.17
C LYS A 646 -6.56 34.52 -3.22
N HIS A 647 -5.42 34.13 -3.78
CA HIS A 647 -4.24 34.98 -3.92
C HIS A 647 -3.34 34.45 -5.04
N GLU A 648 -2.78 35.33 -5.85
CA GLU A 648 -1.92 35.01 -7.00
C GLU A 648 -0.73 34.10 -6.62
N ILE A 649 -0.12 34.33 -5.46
CA ILE A 649 1.01 33.54 -4.94
C ILE A 649 0.74 32.04 -4.91
N VAL A 650 -0.52 31.62 -4.68
CA VAL A 650 -0.88 30.20 -4.59
C VAL A 650 -0.71 29.50 -5.93
N GLY A 651 -1.16 30.14 -7.00
CA GLY A 651 -0.97 29.66 -8.38
C GLY A 651 0.52 29.51 -8.73
N LYS A 652 1.33 30.49 -8.35
CA LYS A 652 2.78 30.49 -8.59
C LYS A 652 3.51 29.40 -7.79
N ILE A 653 3.14 29.18 -6.53
CA ILE A 653 3.69 28.09 -5.71
C ILE A 653 3.35 26.71 -6.31
N LEU A 654 2.12 26.52 -6.78
CA LEU A 654 1.72 25.28 -7.45
C LEU A 654 2.51 25.05 -8.74
N GLU A 655 2.67 26.10 -9.55
CA GLU A 655 3.45 26.06 -10.80
C GLU A 655 4.93 25.73 -10.51
N HIS A 656 5.56 26.39 -9.56
CA HIS A 656 6.94 26.11 -9.14
C HIS A 656 7.12 24.65 -8.70
N ARG A 657 6.21 24.13 -7.84
CA ARG A 657 6.26 22.73 -7.38
C ARG A 657 6.04 21.75 -8.51
N GLY A 658 5.16 22.07 -9.45
CA GLY A 658 4.93 21.26 -10.67
C GLY A 658 6.19 21.14 -11.50
N LEU A 659 6.83 22.28 -11.84
CA LEU A 659 8.08 22.30 -12.61
C LEU A 659 9.20 21.56 -11.89
N LYS A 660 9.37 21.77 -10.59
CA LYS A 660 10.38 21.08 -9.78
C LYS A 660 10.20 19.55 -9.79
N LYS A 661 8.96 19.10 -9.71
CA LYS A 661 8.61 17.67 -9.81
C LYS A 661 8.96 17.10 -11.18
N LEU A 662 8.61 17.81 -12.26
CA LEU A 662 8.91 17.38 -13.63
C LEU A 662 10.41 17.31 -13.89
N LEU A 663 11.17 18.34 -13.45
CA LEU A 663 12.64 18.36 -13.55
C LEU A 663 13.24 17.16 -12.81
N GLY A 664 12.99 17.03 -11.51
CA GLY A 664 13.67 16.02 -10.70
C GLY A 664 13.25 14.58 -10.97
N THR A 665 11.98 14.35 -11.37
CA THR A 665 11.46 12.98 -11.57
C THR A 665 11.73 12.46 -12.98
N TYR A 666 11.70 13.35 -14.00
CA TYR A 666 11.76 12.92 -15.39
C TYR A 666 12.89 13.59 -16.17
N ILE A 667 12.92 14.92 -16.25
CA ILE A 667 13.76 15.62 -17.23
C ILE A 667 15.24 15.41 -16.93
N ASP A 668 15.67 15.58 -15.68
CA ASP A 668 17.06 15.40 -15.27
C ASP A 668 17.40 13.93 -14.94
N ALA A 669 16.38 13.13 -14.56
CA ALA A 669 16.59 11.74 -14.16
C ALA A 669 16.67 10.79 -15.37
N LEU A 670 15.83 10.95 -16.41
CA LEU A 670 15.77 10.04 -17.55
C LEU A 670 17.11 9.89 -18.29
N PRO A 671 17.89 10.96 -18.56
CA PRO A 671 19.20 10.81 -19.21
C PRO A 671 20.18 9.93 -18.41
N LEU A 672 20.09 9.94 -17.09
CA LEU A 672 20.97 9.14 -16.21
C LEU A 672 20.63 7.64 -16.23
N LEU A 673 19.43 7.28 -16.71
CA LEU A 673 18.94 5.91 -16.79
C LEU A 673 19.16 5.26 -18.16
N ILE A 674 19.75 5.99 -19.09
CA ILE A 674 20.10 5.44 -20.40
C ILE A 674 21.23 4.44 -20.24
N ASN A 675 20.99 3.20 -20.68
CA ASN A 675 22.01 2.17 -20.70
C ASN A 675 23.09 2.53 -21.74
N PRO A 676 24.38 2.67 -21.36
CA PRO A 676 25.44 3.07 -22.29
C PRO A 676 25.69 2.09 -23.43
N ALA A 677 25.37 0.81 -23.25
CA ALA A 677 25.57 -0.22 -24.28
C ALA A 677 24.49 -0.20 -25.35
N THR A 678 23.26 0.18 -25.01
CA THR A 678 22.12 0.17 -25.93
C THR A 678 21.70 1.55 -26.38
N GLY A 679 22.06 2.60 -25.65
CA GLY A 679 21.60 3.98 -25.86
C GLY A 679 20.11 4.20 -25.54
N LYS A 680 19.50 3.29 -24.76
CA LYS A 680 18.07 3.28 -24.48
C LYS A 680 17.78 3.16 -23.00
N ILE A 681 16.54 3.49 -22.61
CA ILE A 681 15.99 3.21 -21.29
C ILE A 681 15.26 1.87 -21.35
N HIS A 682 15.55 1.01 -20.40
CA HIS A 682 14.94 -0.31 -20.23
C HIS A 682 14.11 -0.33 -18.94
N THR A 683 12.82 -0.01 -19.06
CA THR A 683 11.89 -0.14 -17.93
C THR A 683 11.55 -1.60 -17.67
N SER A 684 11.20 -1.95 -16.45
CA SER A 684 10.63 -3.26 -16.12
C SER A 684 9.12 -3.19 -16.07
N PHE A 685 8.43 -4.07 -16.79
CA PHE A 685 6.98 -4.25 -16.72
C PHE A 685 6.64 -5.38 -15.75
N ASN A 686 5.93 -5.07 -14.67
CA ASN A 686 5.62 -6.03 -13.63
C ASN A 686 4.17 -6.50 -13.74
N GLN A 687 3.96 -7.83 -13.79
CA GLN A 687 2.64 -8.45 -13.85
C GLN A 687 1.99 -8.60 -12.46
N THR A 688 2.77 -8.64 -11.38
CA THR A 688 2.36 -9.11 -10.06
C THR A 688 2.23 -8.01 -8.99
N VAL A 689 2.24 -6.73 -9.42
CA VAL A 689 2.23 -5.59 -8.47
C VAL A 689 0.83 -5.04 -8.23
N THR A 690 0.00 -4.97 -9.27
CA THR A 690 -1.34 -4.36 -9.15
C THR A 690 -2.41 -5.41 -8.88
N ALA A 691 -3.28 -5.15 -7.92
CA ALA A 691 -4.40 -6.07 -7.64
C ALA A 691 -5.50 -6.11 -8.73
N THR A 692 -5.41 -5.23 -9.74
CA THR A 692 -6.39 -5.12 -10.83
C THR A 692 -6.02 -5.91 -12.08
N GLY A 693 -4.84 -6.51 -12.16
CA GLY A 693 -4.35 -7.15 -13.39
C GLY A 693 -3.60 -6.21 -14.33
N ARG A 694 -3.60 -4.89 -14.07
CA ARG A 694 -2.82 -3.94 -14.87
C ARG A 694 -1.33 -4.19 -14.71
N LEU A 695 -0.55 -3.97 -15.77
CA LEU A 695 0.90 -3.90 -15.67
C LEU A 695 1.31 -2.65 -14.89
N SER A 696 2.37 -2.74 -14.14
CA SER A 696 3.08 -1.56 -13.61
C SER A 696 4.46 -1.44 -14.26
N SER A 697 4.98 -0.23 -14.32
CA SER A 697 6.31 0.06 -14.86
C SER A 697 7.21 0.58 -13.75
N SER A 698 8.45 0.10 -13.69
CA SER A 698 9.43 0.51 -12.67
C SER A 698 10.84 0.60 -13.27
N ASN A 699 11.68 1.40 -12.65
CA ASN A 699 13.09 1.60 -12.99
C ASN A 699 13.35 2.02 -14.45
N PRO A 700 12.75 3.15 -14.95
CA PRO A 700 11.82 4.09 -14.32
C PRO A 700 10.34 3.75 -14.56
N ASN A 701 9.43 4.39 -13.79
CA ASN A 701 8.00 4.30 -14.08
C ASN A 701 7.62 5.23 -15.25
N LEU A 702 7.49 4.67 -16.45
CA LEU A 702 7.13 5.40 -17.67
C LEU A 702 5.61 5.57 -17.85
N GLN A 703 4.78 4.85 -17.08
CA GLN A 703 3.31 4.95 -17.15
C GLN A 703 2.75 6.21 -16.47
N ASN A 704 3.56 6.89 -15.64
CA ASN A 704 3.14 8.07 -14.89
C ASN A 704 3.60 9.41 -15.52
N ILE A 705 4.12 9.40 -16.74
CA ILE A 705 4.53 10.62 -17.45
C ILE A 705 3.28 11.46 -17.76
N PRO A 706 3.18 12.71 -17.25
CA PRO A 706 1.97 13.50 -17.37
C PRO A 706 1.63 13.87 -18.81
N ILE A 707 0.34 13.94 -19.14
CA ILE A 707 -0.18 14.38 -20.45
C ILE A 707 -1.17 15.53 -20.34
N ARG A 708 -1.73 15.79 -19.14
CA ARG A 708 -2.85 16.72 -18.99
C ARG A 708 -2.44 18.19 -19.05
N ASN A 709 -1.21 18.53 -18.71
CA ASN A 709 -0.67 19.89 -18.76
C ASN A 709 0.39 20.02 -19.85
N GLU A 710 0.54 21.22 -20.40
CA GLU A 710 1.49 21.48 -21.47
C GLU A 710 2.94 21.16 -21.07
N ASP A 711 3.32 21.47 -19.83
CA ASP A 711 4.66 21.19 -19.31
C ASP A 711 4.95 19.66 -19.28
N GLY A 712 3.94 18.84 -18.94
CA GLY A 712 4.07 17.38 -18.98
C GLY A 712 4.19 16.81 -20.40
N LYS A 713 3.51 17.42 -21.37
CA LYS A 713 3.58 17.04 -22.77
C LYS A 713 4.99 17.20 -23.36
N GLU A 714 5.75 18.21 -22.89
CA GLU A 714 7.14 18.41 -23.35
C GLU A 714 8.03 17.19 -23.06
N ILE A 715 7.76 16.46 -21.95
CA ILE A 715 8.51 15.22 -21.64
C ILE A 715 8.22 14.14 -22.66
N ARG A 716 6.98 14.01 -23.13
CA ARG A 716 6.60 13.00 -24.14
C ARG A 716 7.25 13.27 -25.50
N LYS A 717 7.57 14.50 -25.85
CA LYS A 717 8.32 14.85 -27.05
C LYS A 717 9.72 14.23 -27.08
N ALA A 718 10.31 14.02 -25.92
CA ALA A 718 11.64 13.42 -25.84
C ALA A 718 11.66 11.91 -26.12
N PHE A 719 10.52 11.24 -26.11
CA PHE A 719 10.46 9.81 -26.45
C PHE A 719 10.32 9.66 -27.95
N ILE A 720 11.38 9.12 -28.60
CA ILE A 720 11.55 9.05 -30.03
C ILE A 720 11.68 7.60 -30.50
N PRO A 721 11.35 7.29 -31.78
CA PRO A 721 11.55 5.95 -32.34
C PRO A 721 13.04 5.67 -32.58
N GLU A 722 13.35 4.48 -33.05
CA GLU A 722 14.69 4.13 -33.54
C GLU A 722 15.05 4.92 -34.80
N ASP A 723 16.35 5.03 -35.10
CA ASP A 723 16.82 5.77 -36.28
C ASP A 723 16.20 5.23 -37.57
N GLY A 724 15.59 6.12 -38.36
CA GLY A 724 14.92 5.79 -39.56
C GLY A 724 13.54 5.17 -39.41
N CYS A 725 13.00 5.11 -38.19
CA CYS A 725 11.65 4.65 -37.87
C CYS A 725 10.72 5.83 -37.56
N GLU A 726 9.42 5.57 -37.61
CA GLU A 726 8.36 6.48 -37.14
C GLU A 726 7.76 5.97 -35.83
N PHE A 727 7.31 6.91 -34.97
CA PHE A 727 6.58 6.57 -33.76
C PHE A 727 5.12 6.32 -34.10
N PHE A 728 4.58 5.21 -33.64
CA PHE A 728 3.19 4.83 -33.79
C PHE A 728 2.57 4.57 -32.45
N SER A 729 1.42 5.19 -32.17
CA SER A 729 0.63 4.97 -30.96
C SER A 729 -0.75 4.45 -31.34
N ALA A 730 -1.25 3.49 -30.59
CA ALA A 730 -2.62 2.99 -30.69
C ALA A 730 -3.22 2.89 -29.28
N ASP A 731 -4.39 3.51 -29.09
CA ASP A 731 -5.07 3.62 -27.79
C ASP A 731 -6.51 3.15 -27.89
N TYR A 732 -6.99 2.43 -26.88
CA TYR A 732 -8.38 2.01 -26.83
C TYR A 732 -9.33 3.18 -26.58
N SER A 733 -10.28 3.38 -27.46
CA SER A 733 -11.31 4.39 -27.30
C SER A 733 -12.34 3.97 -26.26
N GLN A 734 -12.26 4.58 -25.07
CA GLN A 734 -13.24 4.45 -23.99
C GLN A 734 -13.52 2.99 -23.54
N ILE A 735 -12.48 2.18 -23.44
CA ILE A 735 -12.59 0.74 -23.18
C ILE A 735 -13.41 0.43 -21.93
N GLU A 736 -13.23 1.17 -20.83
CA GLU A 736 -13.95 0.93 -19.57
C GLU A 736 -15.46 1.16 -19.71
N LEU A 737 -15.88 2.17 -20.48
CA LEU A 737 -17.30 2.43 -20.78
C LEU A 737 -17.90 1.34 -21.67
N ARG A 738 -17.14 0.84 -22.64
CA ARG A 738 -17.56 -0.28 -23.52
C ARG A 738 -17.72 -1.58 -22.75
N ILE A 739 -16.80 -1.84 -21.80
CA ILE A 739 -16.88 -2.99 -20.90
C ILE A 739 -18.09 -2.84 -19.97
N MET A 740 -18.36 -1.65 -19.43
CA MET A 740 -19.54 -1.40 -18.62
C MET A 740 -20.83 -1.67 -19.41
N ALA A 741 -20.91 -1.19 -20.65
CA ALA A 741 -22.06 -1.48 -21.54
C ALA A 741 -22.25 -2.98 -21.77
N HIS A 742 -21.14 -3.71 -21.99
CA HIS A 742 -21.17 -5.16 -22.19
C HIS A 742 -21.62 -5.92 -20.93
N LEU A 743 -21.06 -5.58 -19.76
CA LEU A 743 -21.34 -6.26 -18.49
C LEU A 743 -22.73 -5.96 -17.94
N SER A 744 -23.19 -4.71 -18.10
CA SER A 744 -24.55 -4.31 -17.68
C SER A 744 -25.65 -4.79 -18.64
N GLY A 745 -25.30 -4.96 -19.93
CA GLY A 745 -26.27 -5.24 -20.97
C GLY A 745 -27.22 -4.07 -21.26
N ASP A 746 -26.83 -2.85 -20.89
CA ASP A 746 -27.69 -1.66 -21.05
C ASP A 746 -27.88 -1.35 -22.53
N LYS A 747 -29.14 -1.44 -22.96
CA LYS A 747 -29.51 -1.33 -24.38
C LYS A 747 -29.19 0.06 -24.96
N ASN A 748 -29.46 1.11 -24.18
CA ASN A 748 -29.23 2.47 -24.63
C ASN A 748 -27.74 2.79 -24.80
N MET A 749 -26.90 2.26 -23.89
CA MET A 749 -25.46 2.44 -23.99
C MET A 749 -24.85 1.59 -25.11
N ILE A 750 -25.32 0.35 -25.28
CA ILE A 750 -24.89 -0.56 -26.37
C ILE A 750 -25.24 0.07 -27.74
N GLU A 751 -26.45 0.60 -27.90
CA GLU A 751 -26.91 1.23 -29.13
C GLU A 751 -26.07 2.45 -29.49
N ALA A 752 -25.85 3.37 -28.53
CA ALA A 752 -25.00 4.54 -28.73
C ALA A 752 -23.58 4.17 -29.22
N PHE A 753 -22.98 3.13 -28.66
CA PHE A 753 -21.67 2.67 -29.11
C PHE A 753 -21.69 1.99 -30.49
N ARG A 754 -22.79 1.30 -30.86
CA ARG A 754 -22.92 0.65 -32.17
C ARG A 754 -23.16 1.66 -33.28
N GLU A 755 -23.91 2.74 -33.00
CA GLU A 755 -24.15 3.83 -33.93
C GLU A 755 -22.93 4.73 -34.11
N GLY A 756 -21.93 4.60 -33.23
CA GLY A 756 -20.69 5.39 -33.28
C GLY A 756 -20.82 6.78 -32.67
N ASP A 757 -21.85 7.00 -31.88
CA ASP A 757 -22.08 8.27 -31.19
C ASP A 757 -20.98 8.60 -30.17
N ASP A 758 -20.75 9.89 -29.97
CA ASP A 758 -20.00 10.35 -28.80
C ASP A 758 -20.79 10.06 -27.53
N ILE A 759 -20.40 9.02 -26.79
CA ILE A 759 -21.11 8.55 -25.61
C ILE A 759 -21.31 9.64 -24.55
N HIS A 760 -20.42 10.63 -24.47
CA HIS A 760 -20.54 11.73 -23.53
C HIS A 760 -21.60 12.74 -24.01
N ALA A 761 -21.65 13.01 -25.32
CA ALA A 761 -22.69 13.83 -25.92
C ALA A 761 -24.04 13.11 -25.88
N ALA A 762 -24.10 11.81 -26.18
CA ALA A 762 -25.30 10.99 -26.11
C ALA A 762 -25.86 10.94 -24.66
N THR A 763 -24.99 10.78 -23.66
CA THR A 763 -25.39 10.85 -22.24
C THR A 763 -25.94 12.24 -21.90
N ALA A 764 -25.24 13.31 -22.30
CA ALA A 764 -25.71 14.67 -22.05
C ALA A 764 -27.09 14.93 -22.69
N ALA A 765 -27.26 14.58 -23.98
CA ALA A 765 -28.53 14.73 -24.71
C ALA A 765 -29.71 14.07 -23.98
N LYS A 766 -29.50 12.83 -23.54
CA LYS A 766 -30.53 12.06 -22.81
C LYS A 766 -30.81 12.59 -21.42
N VAL A 767 -29.77 12.94 -20.63
CA VAL A 767 -29.92 13.47 -19.27
C VAL A 767 -30.58 14.85 -19.29
N TYR A 768 -30.15 15.74 -20.19
CA TYR A 768 -30.72 17.09 -20.32
C TYR A 768 -31.98 17.14 -21.20
N LYS A 769 -32.36 16.03 -21.82
CA LYS A 769 -33.54 15.88 -22.71
C LYS A 769 -33.51 16.86 -23.88
N ILE A 770 -32.38 16.99 -24.56
CA ILE A 770 -32.14 17.83 -25.73
C ILE A 770 -31.62 16.95 -26.90
N ALA A 771 -31.65 17.50 -28.10
CA ALA A 771 -31.04 16.82 -29.25
C ALA A 771 -29.54 16.75 -29.11
N ILE A 772 -28.87 15.74 -29.68
CA ILE A 772 -27.42 15.54 -29.54
C ILE A 772 -26.61 16.69 -30.16
N GLU A 773 -27.15 17.29 -31.20
CA GLU A 773 -26.60 18.45 -31.93
C GLU A 773 -26.62 19.74 -31.08
N ASP A 774 -27.55 19.82 -30.11
CA ASP A 774 -27.71 20.96 -29.21
C ASP A 774 -26.85 20.86 -27.94
N VAL A 775 -26.13 19.77 -27.77
CA VAL A 775 -25.29 19.54 -26.58
C VAL A 775 -24.09 20.50 -26.56
N THR A 776 -24.04 21.36 -25.57
CA THR A 776 -22.92 22.28 -25.38
C THR A 776 -21.64 21.55 -24.91
N ARG A 777 -20.47 22.19 -25.15
CA ARG A 777 -19.18 21.66 -24.64
C ARG A 777 -19.18 21.47 -23.12
N GLU A 778 -19.84 22.37 -22.40
CA GLU A 778 -19.95 22.29 -20.94
C GLU A 778 -20.80 21.09 -20.51
N GLN A 779 -21.97 20.88 -21.10
CA GLN A 779 -22.84 19.74 -20.81
C GLN A 779 -22.16 18.41 -21.16
N ARG A 780 -21.45 18.35 -22.31
CA ARG A 780 -20.64 17.17 -22.67
C ARG A 780 -19.52 16.91 -21.64
N SER A 781 -18.85 17.96 -21.18
CA SER A 781 -17.80 17.83 -20.15
C SER A 781 -18.35 17.36 -18.80
N LYS A 782 -19.51 17.90 -18.39
CA LYS A 782 -20.22 17.43 -17.20
C LYS A 782 -20.63 15.97 -17.32
N ALA A 783 -21.19 15.56 -18.45
CA ALA A 783 -21.55 14.16 -18.73
C ALA A 783 -20.31 13.24 -18.75
N LYS A 784 -19.18 13.69 -19.31
CA LYS A 784 -17.91 12.96 -19.25
C LYS A 784 -17.46 12.70 -17.81
N THR A 785 -17.53 13.73 -16.96
CA THR A 785 -17.16 13.62 -15.54
C THR A 785 -18.13 12.68 -14.80
N ALA A 786 -19.42 12.73 -15.12
CA ALA A 786 -20.44 11.83 -14.55
C ALA A 786 -20.23 10.38 -15.02
N ASN A 787 -20.04 10.14 -16.32
CA ASN A 787 -19.84 8.81 -16.89
C ASN A 787 -18.68 8.07 -16.19
N PHE A 788 -17.52 8.70 -16.08
CA PHE A 788 -16.38 8.09 -15.39
C PHE A 788 -16.59 8.07 -13.86
N GLY A 789 -17.14 9.14 -13.28
CA GLY A 789 -17.36 9.18 -11.83
C GLY A 789 -18.30 8.08 -11.35
N ILE A 790 -19.40 7.84 -12.05
CA ILE A 790 -20.42 6.84 -11.70
C ILE A 790 -19.83 5.42 -11.80
N ILE A 791 -19.07 5.11 -12.87
CA ILE A 791 -18.37 3.83 -12.99
C ILE A 791 -17.48 3.57 -11.79
N TYR A 792 -16.84 4.62 -11.27
CA TYR A 792 -15.98 4.51 -10.08
C TYR A 792 -16.74 4.64 -8.75
N GLY A 793 -18.08 4.62 -8.78
CA GLY A 793 -18.92 4.65 -7.58
C GLY A 793 -18.86 6.00 -6.84
N ILE A 794 -18.76 7.12 -7.58
CA ILE A 794 -18.73 8.45 -6.98
C ILE A 794 -20.05 8.77 -6.26
N SER A 795 -19.95 9.33 -5.06
CA SER A 795 -21.13 9.84 -4.35
C SER A 795 -21.59 11.20 -4.91
N VAL A 796 -22.86 11.57 -4.63
CA VAL A 796 -23.40 12.91 -4.95
C VAL A 796 -22.49 14.02 -4.41
N PHE A 797 -21.94 13.84 -3.20
CA PHE A 797 -21.01 14.79 -2.60
C PHE A 797 -19.70 14.89 -3.40
N GLY A 798 -19.08 13.76 -3.74
CA GLY A 798 -17.84 13.73 -4.51
C GLY A 798 -18.02 14.28 -5.92
N LEU A 799 -19.15 14.02 -6.58
CA LEU A 799 -19.44 14.58 -7.90
C LEU A 799 -19.64 16.10 -7.84
N ALA A 800 -20.38 16.59 -6.83
CA ALA A 800 -20.58 18.02 -6.62
C ALA A 800 -19.27 18.78 -6.41
N GLU A 801 -18.36 18.25 -5.59
CA GLU A 801 -17.02 18.82 -5.38
C GLU A 801 -16.18 18.80 -6.66
N ARG A 802 -16.15 17.66 -7.36
CA ARG A 802 -15.34 17.49 -8.57
C ARG A 802 -15.76 18.40 -9.73
N MET A 803 -17.06 18.66 -9.84
CA MET A 803 -17.62 19.53 -10.88
C MET A 803 -17.79 20.99 -10.44
N ASN A 804 -17.53 21.26 -9.17
CA ASN A 804 -17.79 22.58 -8.53
C ASN A 804 -19.23 23.08 -8.77
N VAL A 805 -20.21 22.18 -8.54
CA VAL A 805 -21.65 22.47 -8.69
C VAL A 805 -22.39 22.22 -7.38
N PRO A 806 -23.62 22.80 -7.22
CA PRO A 806 -24.47 22.48 -6.08
C PRO A 806 -24.76 20.97 -5.98
N ARG A 807 -24.90 20.46 -4.75
CA ARG A 807 -25.23 19.03 -4.51
C ARG A 807 -26.51 18.59 -5.19
N GLN A 808 -27.50 19.51 -5.31
CA GLN A 808 -28.76 19.23 -6.00
C GLN A 808 -28.52 18.94 -7.48
N GLU A 809 -27.70 19.74 -8.17
CA GLU A 809 -27.36 19.55 -9.59
C GLU A 809 -26.63 18.23 -9.81
N ALA A 810 -25.64 17.91 -8.93
CA ALA A 810 -24.93 16.64 -8.99
C ALA A 810 -25.88 15.43 -8.77
N LYS A 811 -26.87 15.58 -7.88
CA LYS A 811 -27.89 14.53 -7.65
C LYS A 811 -28.77 14.35 -8.88
N GLU A 812 -29.28 15.43 -9.45
CA GLU A 812 -30.10 15.39 -10.67
C GLU A 812 -29.34 14.74 -11.84
N LEU A 813 -28.04 14.98 -11.95
CA LEU A 813 -27.20 14.38 -12.96
C LEU A 813 -27.04 12.86 -12.76
N ILE A 814 -26.84 12.40 -11.52
CA ILE A 814 -26.73 10.97 -11.18
C ILE A 814 -28.07 10.27 -11.39
N ASP A 815 -29.16 10.86 -10.91
CA ASP A 815 -30.50 10.31 -11.06
C ASP A 815 -30.88 10.21 -12.55
N GLY A 816 -30.65 11.27 -13.33
CA GLY A 816 -30.87 11.28 -14.79
C GLY A 816 -30.00 10.28 -15.54
N TYR A 817 -28.78 10.04 -15.08
CA TYR A 817 -27.90 9.00 -15.65
C TYR A 817 -28.50 7.61 -15.45
N PHE A 818 -28.94 7.27 -14.25
CA PHE A 818 -29.52 5.96 -13.95
C PHE A 818 -30.92 5.77 -14.57
N ASP A 819 -31.70 6.87 -14.74
CA ASP A 819 -32.92 6.83 -15.52
C ASP A 819 -32.65 6.54 -17.00
N THR A 820 -31.53 7.04 -17.52
CA THR A 820 -31.10 6.82 -18.91
C THR A 820 -30.52 5.40 -19.11
N TYR A 821 -29.76 4.92 -18.12
CA TYR A 821 -29.05 3.64 -18.17
C TYR A 821 -29.42 2.75 -16.97
N PRO A 822 -30.65 2.24 -16.88
CA PRO A 822 -31.14 1.53 -15.69
C PRO A 822 -30.43 0.21 -15.44
N GLN A 823 -29.96 -0.48 -16.48
CA GLN A 823 -29.23 -1.75 -16.32
C GLN A 823 -27.83 -1.55 -15.73
N ILE A 824 -27.25 -0.35 -15.85
CA ILE A 824 -25.99 -0.05 -15.16
C ILE A 824 -26.17 -0.06 -13.66
N LYS A 825 -27.25 0.56 -13.16
CA LYS A 825 -27.57 0.54 -11.72
C LYS A 825 -27.77 -0.90 -11.23
N GLU A 826 -28.54 -1.68 -11.98
CA GLU A 826 -28.82 -3.08 -11.67
C GLU A 826 -27.50 -3.92 -11.65
N TYR A 827 -26.60 -3.67 -12.59
CA TYR A 827 -25.28 -4.31 -12.62
C TYR A 827 -24.46 -3.96 -11.39
N MET A 828 -24.43 -2.68 -11.00
CA MET A 828 -23.68 -2.22 -9.81
C MET A 828 -24.22 -2.89 -8.53
N ASP A 829 -25.53 -2.90 -8.35
CA ASP A 829 -26.17 -3.52 -7.18
C ASP A 829 -25.89 -5.04 -7.15
N LYS A 830 -26.03 -5.75 -8.27
CA LYS A 830 -25.72 -7.17 -8.41
C LYS A 830 -24.23 -7.50 -8.19
N SER A 831 -23.32 -6.60 -8.60
CA SER A 831 -21.89 -6.79 -8.36
C SER A 831 -21.55 -6.76 -6.87
N ILE A 832 -22.18 -5.84 -6.13
CA ILE A 832 -22.04 -5.78 -4.67
C ILE A 832 -22.64 -7.03 -4.02
N GLU A 833 -23.81 -7.48 -4.44
CA GLU A 833 -24.47 -8.69 -3.91
C GLU A 833 -23.60 -9.95 -4.16
N ARG A 834 -23.07 -10.10 -5.37
CA ARG A 834 -22.14 -11.21 -5.70
C ARG A 834 -20.88 -11.17 -4.85
N ALA A 835 -20.29 -9.99 -4.69
CA ALA A 835 -19.12 -9.80 -3.85
C ALA A 835 -19.41 -10.17 -2.38
N ARG A 836 -20.58 -9.81 -1.86
CA ARG A 836 -21.00 -10.18 -0.49
C ARG A 836 -21.22 -11.68 -0.31
N ALA A 837 -21.75 -12.35 -1.34
CA ALA A 837 -21.99 -13.78 -1.30
C ALA A 837 -20.71 -14.61 -1.44
N ASN A 838 -19.79 -14.18 -2.29
CA ASN A 838 -18.62 -14.97 -2.67
C ASN A 838 -17.33 -14.55 -1.95
N GLY A 839 -17.27 -13.32 -1.38
CA GLY A 839 -16.04 -12.72 -0.84
C GLY A 839 -15.09 -12.17 -1.91
N TYR A 840 -15.41 -12.31 -3.18
CA TYR A 840 -14.64 -11.81 -4.32
C TYR A 840 -15.53 -11.41 -5.49
N ILE A 841 -14.94 -10.74 -6.45
CA ILE A 841 -15.53 -10.40 -7.77
C ILE A 841 -14.56 -10.84 -8.88
N GLU A 842 -15.09 -11.07 -10.09
CA GLU A 842 -14.33 -11.58 -11.24
C GLU A 842 -14.40 -10.66 -12.45
N THR A 843 -13.33 -10.65 -13.24
CA THR A 843 -13.30 -10.07 -14.60
C THR A 843 -13.98 -11.01 -15.61
N ILE A 844 -14.14 -10.54 -16.85
CA ILE A 844 -14.66 -11.38 -17.97
C ILE A 844 -13.77 -12.58 -18.30
N PHE A 845 -12.52 -12.57 -17.84
CA PHE A 845 -11.56 -13.68 -18.01
C PHE A 845 -11.40 -14.53 -16.75
N GLY A 846 -12.19 -14.27 -15.70
CA GLY A 846 -12.15 -15.06 -14.47
C GLY A 846 -11.04 -14.63 -13.48
N ARG A 847 -10.40 -13.46 -13.68
CA ARG A 847 -9.48 -12.91 -12.71
C ARG A 847 -10.24 -12.52 -11.45
N LYS A 848 -9.86 -13.10 -10.33
CA LYS A 848 -10.50 -12.84 -9.04
C LYS A 848 -9.88 -11.65 -8.32
N ARG A 849 -10.72 -10.83 -7.72
CA ARG A 849 -10.32 -9.84 -6.73
C ARG A 849 -11.05 -10.10 -5.42
N PHE A 850 -10.31 -10.43 -4.38
CA PHE A 850 -10.87 -10.70 -3.07
C PHE A 850 -11.24 -9.39 -2.37
N LEU A 851 -12.37 -9.38 -1.67
CA LEU A 851 -12.93 -8.22 -1.01
C LEU A 851 -13.33 -8.58 0.44
N PRO A 852 -12.34 -8.81 1.33
CA PRO A 852 -12.61 -9.27 2.69
C PRO A 852 -13.45 -8.28 3.50
N ASP A 853 -13.42 -6.99 3.13
CA ASP A 853 -14.14 -5.92 3.81
C ASP A 853 -15.54 -5.65 3.24
N ILE A 854 -16.02 -6.44 2.28
CA ILE A 854 -17.32 -6.19 1.60
C ILE A 854 -18.52 -6.29 2.54
N ASN A 855 -18.43 -7.08 3.59
CA ASN A 855 -19.42 -7.24 4.63
C ASN A 855 -19.07 -6.46 5.92
N SER A 856 -18.07 -5.57 5.87
CA SER A 856 -17.68 -4.75 7.00
C SER A 856 -18.86 -3.90 7.49
N ARG A 857 -19.05 -3.84 8.80
CA ARG A 857 -20.07 -2.99 9.42
C ARG A 857 -19.69 -1.51 9.40
N ASN A 858 -18.38 -1.20 9.28
CA ASN A 858 -17.92 0.16 9.08
C ASN A 858 -18.29 0.64 7.67
N ALA A 859 -19.17 1.65 7.60
CA ALA A 859 -19.70 2.18 6.35
C ALA A 859 -18.62 2.73 5.40
N VAL A 860 -17.53 3.30 5.93
CA VAL A 860 -16.43 3.85 5.13
C VAL A 860 -15.61 2.71 4.49
N VAL A 861 -15.26 1.70 5.29
CA VAL A 861 -14.51 0.52 4.85
C VAL A 861 -15.35 -0.30 3.86
N ARG A 862 -16.60 -0.57 4.22
CA ARG A 862 -17.56 -1.25 3.33
C ARG A 862 -17.76 -0.50 2.02
N GLY A 863 -17.96 0.82 2.07
CA GLY A 863 -18.14 1.66 0.88
C GLY A 863 -16.92 1.63 -0.04
N TYR A 864 -15.70 1.48 0.50
CA TYR A 864 -14.50 1.27 -0.30
C TYR A 864 -14.52 -0.10 -1.00
N ALA A 865 -14.87 -1.17 -0.28
CA ALA A 865 -15.00 -2.51 -0.84
C ALA A 865 -16.13 -2.59 -1.88
N GLU A 866 -17.28 -1.93 -1.64
CA GLU A 866 -18.39 -1.85 -2.60
C GLU A 866 -17.97 -1.14 -3.90
N ARG A 867 -17.22 -0.05 -3.81
CA ARG A 867 -16.65 0.61 -5.02
C ARG A 867 -15.70 -0.32 -5.77
N ASN A 868 -14.87 -1.09 -5.06
CA ASN A 868 -13.99 -2.08 -5.69
C ASN A 868 -14.78 -3.21 -6.34
N ALA A 869 -15.91 -3.64 -5.74
CA ALA A 869 -16.79 -4.66 -6.34
C ALA A 869 -17.36 -4.22 -7.70
N ILE A 870 -17.61 -2.93 -7.89
CA ILE A 870 -18.09 -2.35 -9.15
C ILE A 870 -16.94 -2.19 -10.15
N ASN A 871 -15.81 -1.65 -9.69
CA ASN A 871 -14.70 -1.22 -10.52
C ASN A 871 -13.78 -2.36 -10.98
N ALA A 872 -13.49 -3.32 -10.09
CA ALA A 872 -12.49 -4.33 -10.39
C ALA A 872 -12.82 -5.17 -11.63
N PRO A 873 -14.09 -5.60 -11.87
CA PRO A 873 -14.43 -6.29 -13.11
C PRO A 873 -14.15 -5.47 -14.36
N ILE A 874 -14.37 -4.17 -14.33
CA ILE A 874 -14.20 -3.28 -15.49
C ILE A 874 -12.72 -3.04 -15.76
N GLN A 875 -11.99 -2.56 -14.76
CA GLN A 875 -10.56 -2.25 -14.90
C GLN A 875 -9.72 -3.50 -15.17
N GLY A 876 -10.05 -4.60 -14.48
CA GLY A 876 -9.35 -5.85 -14.69
C GLY A 876 -9.62 -6.45 -16.05
N SER A 877 -10.86 -6.38 -16.56
CA SER A 877 -11.19 -6.81 -17.92
C SER A 877 -10.48 -5.97 -18.98
N ALA A 878 -10.38 -4.65 -18.78
CA ALA A 878 -9.61 -3.80 -19.69
C ALA A 878 -8.12 -4.18 -19.71
N ALA A 879 -7.56 -4.48 -18.53
CA ALA A 879 -6.18 -4.93 -18.40
C ALA A 879 -5.95 -6.29 -19.10
N ASP A 880 -6.88 -7.22 -18.96
CA ASP A 880 -6.79 -8.53 -19.63
C ASP A 880 -6.95 -8.40 -21.14
N ILE A 881 -7.84 -7.54 -21.64
CA ILE A 881 -8.03 -7.29 -23.07
C ILE A 881 -6.75 -6.76 -23.72
N ILE A 882 -6.09 -5.76 -23.11
CA ILE A 882 -4.86 -5.22 -23.70
C ILE A 882 -3.72 -6.25 -23.66
N LYS A 883 -3.63 -7.10 -22.63
CA LYS A 883 -2.68 -8.21 -22.59
C LYS A 883 -2.89 -9.21 -23.72
N VAL A 884 -4.14 -9.57 -23.99
CA VAL A 884 -4.49 -10.43 -25.12
C VAL A 884 -4.09 -9.78 -26.45
N ALA A 885 -4.36 -8.49 -26.64
CA ALA A 885 -3.93 -7.76 -27.83
C ALA A 885 -2.40 -7.76 -27.98
N MET A 886 -1.66 -7.48 -26.90
CA MET A 886 -0.19 -7.49 -26.89
C MET A 886 0.38 -8.85 -27.33
N VAL A 887 -0.17 -9.94 -26.80
CA VAL A 887 0.25 -11.31 -27.15
C VAL A 887 -0.01 -11.60 -28.63
N LYS A 888 -1.21 -11.29 -29.13
CA LYS A 888 -1.58 -11.53 -30.52
C LYS A 888 -0.75 -10.68 -31.49
N ILE A 889 -0.53 -9.41 -31.20
CA ILE A 889 0.31 -8.52 -32.03
C ILE A 889 1.73 -9.08 -32.09
N PHE A 890 2.30 -9.46 -30.94
CA PHE A 890 3.64 -10.03 -30.87
C PHE A 890 3.77 -11.32 -31.71
N GLN A 891 2.82 -12.24 -31.58
CA GLN A 891 2.78 -13.48 -32.36
C GLN A 891 2.70 -13.20 -33.86
N ARG A 892 1.90 -12.23 -34.28
CA ARG A 892 1.83 -11.81 -35.68
C ARG A 892 3.11 -11.15 -36.16
N PHE A 893 3.74 -10.32 -35.34
CA PHE A 893 5.03 -9.72 -35.69
C PHE A 893 6.09 -10.78 -35.93
N GLN A 894 6.12 -11.83 -35.10
CA GLN A 894 7.04 -12.95 -35.26
C GLN A 894 6.71 -13.78 -36.52
N SER A 895 5.47 -14.23 -36.69
CA SER A 895 5.05 -15.10 -37.78
C SER A 895 5.12 -14.42 -39.15
N GLU A 896 4.93 -13.09 -39.21
CA GLU A 896 4.97 -12.29 -40.41
C GLU A 896 6.32 -11.58 -40.62
N SER A 897 7.33 -11.91 -39.77
CA SER A 897 8.70 -11.38 -39.81
C SER A 897 8.76 -9.83 -39.83
N ILE A 898 7.93 -9.18 -39.05
CA ILE A 898 7.90 -7.74 -38.88
C ILE A 898 9.12 -7.27 -38.08
N ARG A 899 9.85 -6.28 -38.61
CA ARG A 899 11.05 -5.67 -38.00
C ARG A 899 10.70 -4.56 -36.99
N SER A 900 9.54 -3.97 -37.16
CA SER A 900 8.99 -2.95 -36.27
C SER A 900 8.80 -3.48 -34.85
N LYS A 901 8.88 -2.63 -33.84
CA LYS A 901 8.97 -3.03 -32.42
C LYS A 901 7.88 -2.43 -31.58
N MET A 902 7.23 -3.24 -30.74
CA MET A 902 6.43 -2.76 -29.62
C MET A 902 7.40 -2.34 -28.50
N ILE A 903 7.32 -1.12 -28.00
CA ILE A 903 8.31 -0.53 -27.09
C ILE A 903 7.74 -0.11 -25.73
N LEU A 904 6.49 0.34 -25.67
CA LEU A 904 5.84 0.78 -24.44
C LEU A 904 4.37 0.34 -24.38
N GLN A 905 3.91 0.12 -23.14
CA GLN A 905 2.49 -0.01 -22.81
C GLN A 905 2.18 0.97 -21.69
N VAL A 906 1.18 1.82 -21.88
CA VAL A 906 0.78 2.87 -20.91
C VAL A 906 -0.73 2.86 -20.78
N HIS A 907 -1.27 2.33 -19.68
CA HIS A 907 -2.69 2.17 -19.41
C HIS A 907 -3.42 1.32 -20.48
N ASP A 908 -4.10 1.94 -21.42
CA ASP A 908 -4.83 1.36 -22.57
C ASP A 908 -4.16 1.66 -23.91
N GLU A 909 -2.95 2.21 -23.90
CA GLU A 909 -2.14 2.61 -25.05
C GLU A 909 -0.97 1.66 -25.30
N LEU A 910 -0.72 1.33 -26.55
CA LEU A 910 0.47 0.60 -27.04
C LEU A 910 1.28 1.49 -27.98
N ASN A 911 2.58 1.51 -27.78
CA ASN A 911 3.51 2.35 -28.52
C ASN A 911 4.54 1.51 -29.29
N PHE A 912 4.85 1.93 -30.49
CA PHE A 912 5.72 1.20 -31.41
C PHE A 912 6.76 2.11 -32.07
N SER A 913 7.91 1.53 -32.36
CA SER A 913 8.91 2.08 -33.27
C SER A 913 8.78 1.33 -34.62
N VAL A 914 8.32 2.00 -35.66
CA VAL A 914 7.87 1.37 -36.91
C VAL A 914 8.79 1.71 -38.06
N VAL A 915 9.24 0.67 -38.76
CA VAL A 915 10.00 0.80 -39.99
C VAL A 915 9.10 1.34 -41.10
N PRO A 916 9.47 2.38 -41.84
CA PRO A 916 8.58 3.06 -42.79
C PRO A 916 7.95 2.12 -43.84
N GLU A 917 8.67 1.10 -44.32
CA GLU A 917 8.17 0.13 -45.30
C GLU A 917 7.08 -0.79 -44.72
N GLU A 918 6.97 -0.89 -43.39
CA GLU A 918 6.00 -1.75 -42.70
C GLU A 918 4.79 -0.98 -42.17
N LYS A 919 4.74 0.33 -42.36
CA LYS A 919 3.76 1.26 -41.78
C LYS A 919 2.31 0.81 -41.87
N GLU A 920 1.85 0.58 -43.11
CA GLU A 920 0.47 0.16 -43.38
C GLU A 920 0.17 -1.21 -42.76
N LYS A 921 1.13 -2.13 -42.85
CA LYS A 921 0.99 -3.49 -42.36
C LYS A 921 0.93 -3.53 -40.82
N VAL A 922 1.81 -2.78 -40.14
CA VAL A 922 1.84 -2.67 -38.69
C VAL A 922 0.54 -2.04 -38.20
N GLN A 923 0.10 -0.94 -38.80
CA GLN A 923 -1.18 -0.32 -38.43
C GLN A 923 -2.33 -1.32 -38.57
N GLN A 924 -2.40 -2.05 -39.69
CA GLN A 924 -3.45 -3.04 -39.91
C GLN A 924 -3.41 -4.13 -38.80
N ILE A 925 -2.24 -4.70 -38.51
CA ILE A 925 -2.09 -5.77 -37.51
C ILE A 925 -2.51 -5.24 -36.12
N VAL A 926 -1.98 -4.09 -35.69
CA VAL A 926 -2.23 -3.55 -34.38
C VAL A 926 -3.72 -3.22 -34.17
N MET A 927 -4.31 -2.50 -35.14
CA MET A 927 -5.72 -2.14 -35.06
C MET A 927 -6.63 -3.39 -35.09
N GLU A 928 -6.34 -4.35 -35.96
CA GLU A 928 -7.11 -5.59 -36.05
C GLU A 928 -7.07 -6.41 -34.75
N GLU A 929 -5.87 -6.60 -34.16
CA GLU A 929 -5.74 -7.40 -32.93
C GLU A 929 -6.25 -6.68 -31.68
N MET A 930 -6.15 -5.36 -31.61
CA MET A 930 -6.77 -4.59 -30.54
C MET A 930 -8.30 -4.65 -30.62
N GLU A 931 -8.88 -4.40 -31.78
CA GLU A 931 -10.35 -4.39 -31.96
C GLU A 931 -10.98 -5.79 -31.85
N LYS A 932 -10.22 -6.86 -32.12
CA LYS A 932 -10.67 -8.26 -32.04
C LYS A 932 -10.12 -9.01 -30.82
N ALA A 933 -9.55 -8.30 -29.86
CA ALA A 933 -8.94 -8.93 -28.69
C ALA A 933 -9.94 -9.80 -27.91
N TYR A 934 -11.17 -9.31 -27.75
CA TYR A 934 -12.25 -10.02 -27.09
C TYR A 934 -13.61 -9.74 -27.75
N PRO A 935 -14.46 -10.77 -27.97
CA PRO A 935 -15.81 -10.57 -28.53
C PRO A 935 -16.76 -9.99 -27.48
N MET A 936 -17.24 -8.76 -27.72
CA MET A 936 -18.20 -8.09 -26.87
C MET A 936 -19.49 -7.74 -27.61
N GLN A 937 -20.57 -7.43 -26.87
CA GLN A 937 -21.82 -6.90 -27.44
C GLN A 937 -21.62 -5.50 -28.05
N VAL A 938 -20.63 -4.78 -27.58
CA VAL A 938 -20.17 -3.49 -28.06
C VAL A 938 -18.83 -3.68 -28.76
N PRO A 939 -18.62 -3.17 -29.99
CA PRO A 939 -17.32 -3.31 -30.65
C PRO A 939 -16.22 -2.61 -29.85
N LEU A 940 -15.09 -3.28 -29.68
CA LEU A 940 -13.88 -2.62 -29.25
C LEU A 940 -13.44 -1.65 -30.37
N LYS A 941 -12.95 -0.49 -30.00
CA LYS A 941 -12.44 0.50 -30.94
C LYS A 941 -11.11 1.02 -30.44
N ALA A 942 -10.15 1.10 -31.34
CA ALA A 942 -8.88 1.74 -31.09
C ALA A 942 -8.71 2.95 -32.01
N ASP A 943 -8.09 3.99 -31.47
CA ASP A 943 -7.63 5.15 -32.24
C ASP A 943 -6.13 5.04 -32.40
N CYS A 944 -5.56 5.59 -33.47
CA CYS A 944 -4.13 5.54 -33.68
C CYS A 944 -3.59 6.84 -34.28
N GLY A 945 -2.31 7.09 -34.04
CA GLY A 945 -1.60 8.24 -34.57
C GLY A 945 -0.14 7.95 -34.91
N TRP A 946 0.44 8.83 -35.70
CA TRP A 946 1.81 8.76 -36.22
C TRP A 946 2.55 10.04 -35.92
N GLY A 947 3.82 9.96 -35.60
CA GLY A 947 4.65 11.12 -35.37
C GLY A 947 6.13 10.82 -35.32
N ASN A 948 6.92 11.86 -35.07
CA ASN A 948 8.35 11.74 -34.85
C ASN A 948 8.69 11.46 -33.38
N ASN A 949 7.71 11.58 -32.51
CA ASN A 949 7.82 11.37 -31.08
C ASN A 949 6.45 10.93 -30.50
N TRP A 950 6.47 10.56 -29.24
CA TRP A 950 5.27 10.06 -28.55
C TRP A 950 4.13 11.10 -28.49
N LEU A 951 4.45 12.40 -28.29
CA LEU A 951 3.41 13.42 -28.23
C LEU A 951 2.70 13.64 -29.57
N GLU A 952 3.44 13.61 -30.68
CA GLU A 952 2.86 13.80 -32.01
C GLU A 952 1.99 12.60 -32.44
N ALA A 953 2.34 11.40 -31.94
CA ALA A 953 1.64 10.18 -32.28
C ALA A 953 0.39 9.91 -31.42
N HIS A 954 0.18 10.66 -30.30
CA HIS A 954 -0.91 10.43 -29.34
C HIS A 954 -2.16 11.27 -29.57
#